data_a0f459211647f143064bbb2660cde473
#
_entry.id   a0f459211647f143064bbb2660cde473
#
_cell.length_a   1.000
_cell.length_b   1.000
_cell.length_c   1.000
_cell.angle_alpha   90.00
_cell.angle_beta   90.00
_cell.angle_gamma   90.00
#
_symmetry.space_group_name_H-M   'P 1'
#
loop_
_entity.id
_entity.type
_entity.pdbx_description
1 polymer ?
#
loop_
_entity_poly.entity_id
_entity_poly.type
_entity_poly.pdbx_seq_one_letter_code
_entity_poly.pdbx_strand_id
1 'polypeptide(L)'
;MTMGFASYVTQPSELYHQFLQARQFDDTDQQTLGLQLLTPDETQALIGHTKDWSVKIPYYGLDGVETGFTRIRLLMPKTKMKYSQRRSSGAHIYFPPTLNWSSLIKDVTKPIIITEGEFKAWSIVKAIPKEGLNHAVIGLAGVTSWGNKTNETPLHKDLMEILWKKSNGLTSVSRQVYILFDYDGKEDNGEPNEQVAIAEAQLAKTLRGLGADVHLCRVGKYAPAQGDKYAIDDHLNSGKALADVLINAEQLSLMGTPDLKTLLYEFRTQYAFFNGDVIRLSDGHGFSYSKAKVDAGHLRYTFTNPQGVVKHTDLLDEYKAWPKKLNLKSIDVYPEYQGYTITPDGCYNLLKDWKYSPIEGDVQPYLDFCKYFFRDLPEFENFFHNWVAQIIQQPWKKNFTSIIFASSLEGIGKSALAEFIAGMMGVGLNCPAGICGPDEIFKEKNDVLSGKLLVVVNEPSSDREDHQKTLKHLVTSDFINIDKKYGLKYTTRNYINLIMTTNAAYVTKMSKNSRRDAIYMPKTLTREEGMLRYKALEAWAKFEHGNQKVLNWYMCRDLGGYNPTDSAPESKHKDEAVKMSQSSIEDFADELYDLINNELSGIAAFRPAQIEVLAESLTGLKHVKAKALVYAFSKLGQVDMNGIAKIDGVTTRFHVYRTKECGYNFKDLKIGEIVTATKNMVNKHLNVG
;
A
#
# COMPACT_ATOMS: atom_id res chain seq x y z
N MET A 1 57.39 -13.97 12.90
CA MET A 1 56.86 -14.58 11.67
C MET A 1 55.34 -14.72 11.83
N THR A 2 54.61 -13.72 11.39
CA THR A 2 53.15 -13.70 11.39
C THR A 2 52.70 -14.18 10.02
N MET A 3 52.25 -15.42 9.94
CA MET A 3 51.63 -15.95 8.74
C MET A 3 50.24 -15.30 8.60
N GLY A 4 50.10 -14.46 7.56
CA GLY A 4 48.82 -13.89 7.18
C GLY A 4 47.91 -14.98 6.58
N PHE A 5 46.75 -15.17 7.17
CA PHE A 5 45.64 -15.92 6.54
C PHE A 5 45.16 -15.09 5.35
N ALA A 6 45.58 -15.45 4.13
CA ALA A 6 44.94 -15.00 2.93
C ALA A 6 43.55 -15.66 2.89
N SER A 7 42.49 -14.90 3.11
CA SER A 7 41.14 -15.31 2.84
C SER A 7 41.04 -15.57 1.32
N TYR A 8 40.94 -16.83 0.92
CA TYR A 8 40.56 -17.22 -0.45
C TYR A 8 39.19 -16.66 -0.75
N VAL A 9 39.12 -15.52 -1.40
CA VAL A 9 37.89 -15.00 -1.97
C VAL A 9 37.59 -15.88 -3.18
N THR A 10 36.64 -16.83 -3.05
CA THR A 10 36.19 -17.68 -4.13
C THR A 10 35.73 -16.81 -5.33
N GLN A 11 36.29 -17.04 -6.50
CA GLN A 11 35.96 -16.24 -7.69
C GLN A 11 34.49 -16.44 -8.07
N PRO A 12 33.77 -15.41 -8.51
CA PRO A 12 32.36 -15.53 -8.88
C PRO A 12 32.09 -16.59 -9.98
N SER A 13 33.00 -16.75 -10.92
CA SER A 13 32.95 -17.82 -11.93
C SER A 13 33.02 -19.21 -11.30
N GLU A 14 33.84 -19.40 -10.29
CA GLU A 14 33.95 -20.66 -9.54
C GLU A 14 32.67 -20.96 -8.76
N LEU A 15 32.07 -19.96 -8.11
CA LEU A 15 30.77 -20.08 -7.44
C LEU A 15 29.66 -20.45 -8.44
N TYR A 16 29.70 -19.90 -9.64
CA TYR A 16 28.76 -20.25 -10.70
C TYR A 16 28.95 -21.69 -11.16
N HIS A 17 30.18 -22.15 -11.38
CA HIS A 17 30.45 -23.55 -11.70
C HIS A 17 30.01 -24.50 -10.58
N GLN A 18 30.32 -24.19 -9.32
CA GLN A 18 29.84 -24.97 -8.17
C GLN A 18 28.31 -25.01 -8.11
N PHE A 19 27.66 -23.92 -8.42
CA PHE A 19 26.19 -23.85 -8.49
C PHE A 19 25.61 -24.80 -9.56
N LEU A 20 26.21 -24.88 -10.75
CA LEU A 20 25.79 -25.79 -11.82
C LEU A 20 26.09 -27.26 -11.48
N GLN A 21 27.30 -27.54 -10.96
CA GLN A 21 27.71 -28.89 -10.57
C GLN A 21 26.83 -29.46 -9.46
N ALA A 22 26.46 -28.66 -8.46
CA ALA A 22 25.55 -29.09 -7.39
C ALA A 22 24.18 -29.51 -7.89
N ARG A 23 23.80 -29.15 -9.13
CA ARG A 23 22.53 -29.50 -9.80
C ARG A 23 22.72 -30.50 -10.90
N GLN A 24 23.94 -30.96 -11.12
CA GLN A 24 24.28 -31.84 -12.26
C GLN A 24 23.86 -31.22 -13.62
N PHE A 25 24.04 -29.89 -13.76
CA PHE A 25 23.75 -29.18 -14.98
C PHE A 25 25.06 -29.07 -15.81
N ASP A 26 24.96 -29.48 -17.06
CA ASP A 26 26.05 -29.38 -18.03
C ASP A 26 25.92 -28.13 -18.91
N ASP A 27 26.84 -27.96 -19.87
CA ASP A 27 26.83 -26.82 -20.78
C ASP A 27 25.58 -26.79 -21.68
N THR A 28 25.02 -27.95 -22.01
CA THR A 28 23.78 -28.08 -22.80
C THR A 28 22.61 -27.57 -21.99
N ASP A 29 22.54 -27.92 -20.69
CA ASP A 29 21.52 -27.40 -19.77
C ASP A 29 21.61 -25.88 -19.65
N GLN A 30 22.82 -25.35 -19.48
CA GLN A 30 23.07 -23.93 -19.36
C GLN A 30 22.60 -23.18 -20.61
N GLN A 31 22.93 -23.66 -21.77
CA GLN A 31 22.51 -23.07 -23.06
C GLN A 31 21.00 -23.14 -23.24
N THR A 32 20.41 -24.32 -23.01
CA THR A 32 18.96 -24.56 -23.16
C THR A 32 18.13 -23.67 -22.27
N LEU A 33 18.57 -23.46 -21.02
CA LEU A 33 17.91 -22.62 -20.04
C LEU A 33 18.22 -21.12 -20.20
N GLY A 34 19.20 -20.77 -21.06
CA GLY A 34 19.66 -19.39 -21.23
C GLY A 34 20.28 -18.79 -19.99
N LEU A 35 20.90 -19.62 -19.12
CA LEU A 35 21.52 -19.16 -17.88
C LEU A 35 22.78 -18.34 -18.17
N GLN A 36 22.92 -17.21 -17.49
CA GLN A 36 24.06 -16.31 -17.62
C GLN A 36 24.53 -15.84 -16.27
N LEU A 37 25.84 -15.82 -16.05
CA LEU A 37 26.45 -15.16 -14.91
C LEU A 37 26.42 -13.66 -15.14
N LEU A 38 25.81 -12.91 -14.23
CA LEU A 38 25.74 -11.44 -14.26
C LEU A 38 26.68 -10.84 -13.22
N THR A 39 27.39 -9.79 -13.62
CA THR A 39 28.12 -8.90 -12.72
C THR A 39 27.16 -8.12 -11.81
N PRO A 40 27.66 -7.51 -10.72
CA PRO A 40 26.84 -6.67 -9.87
C PRO A 40 26.18 -5.50 -10.60
N ASP A 41 26.86 -4.88 -11.59
CA ASP A 41 26.30 -3.76 -12.34
C ASP A 41 25.22 -4.22 -13.32
N GLU A 42 25.42 -5.35 -14.04
CA GLU A 42 24.40 -5.97 -14.88
C GLU A 42 23.19 -6.43 -14.07
N THR A 43 23.42 -6.99 -12.88
CA THR A 43 22.35 -7.37 -11.96
C THR A 43 21.50 -6.16 -11.55
N GLN A 44 22.18 -5.05 -11.19
CA GLN A 44 21.48 -3.82 -10.83
C GLN A 44 20.74 -3.21 -12.03
N ALA A 45 21.34 -3.22 -13.21
CA ALA A 45 20.68 -2.74 -14.43
C ALA A 45 19.42 -3.55 -14.76
N LEU A 46 19.46 -4.88 -14.55
CA LEU A 46 18.37 -5.79 -14.85
C LEU A 46 17.19 -5.66 -13.90
N ILE A 47 17.43 -5.62 -12.57
CA ILE A 47 16.36 -5.67 -11.56
C ILE A 47 16.19 -4.39 -10.73
N GLY A 48 17.08 -3.41 -10.87
CA GLY A 48 16.94 -2.06 -10.34
C GLY A 48 17.29 -1.84 -8.86
N HIS A 49 17.46 -2.89 -8.05
CA HIS A 49 17.57 -2.71 -6.59
C HIS A 49 18.61 -3.59 -5.87
N THR A 50 19.31 -4.45 -6.59
CA THR A 50 20.33 -5.36 -6.00
C THR A 50 21.61 -5.27 -6.81
N LYS A 51 22.73 -5.08 -6.12
CA LYS A 51 24.06 -5.03 -6.71
C LYS A 51 24.90 -6.18 -6.16
N ASP A 52 24.81 -7.34 -6.81
CA ASP A 52 25.50 -8.57 -6.42
C ASP A 52 25.74 -9.47 -7.65
N TRP A 53 26.69 -10.39 -7.56
CA TRP A 53 26.83 -11.43 -8.57
C TRP A 53 25.62 -12.37 -8.57
N SER A 54 25.09 -12.64 -9.75
CA SER A 54 23.87 -13.42 -9.87
C SER A 54 23.81 -14.29 -11.12
N VAL A 55 22.92 -15.25 -11.11
CA VAL A 55 22.59 -16.07 -12.28
C VAL A 55 21.26 -15.58 -12.84
N LYS A 56 21.26 -15.17 -14.12
CA LYS A 56 20.06 -14.83 -14.89
C LYS A 56 19.26 -16.08 -15.18
N ILE A 57 17.96 -16.04 -14.97
CA ILE A 57 16.99 -17.11 -15.25
C ILE A 57 15.89 -16.52 -16.14
N PRO A 58 15.95 -16.70 -17.45
CA PRO A 58 14.89 -16.23 -18.35
C PRO A 58 13.63 -17.07 -18.21
N TYR A 59 12.48 -16.48 -18.49
CA TYR A 59 11.18 -17.15 -18.49
C TYR A 59 10.61 -17.22 -19.92
N TYR A 60 9.92 -18.32 -20.20
CA TYR A 60 9.35 -18.61 -21.50
C TYR A 60 7.82 -18.67 -21.42
N GLY A 61 7.14 -18.22 -22.46
CA GLY A 61 5.69 -18.31 -22.58
C GLY A 61 5.21 -19.69 -23.03
N LEU A 62 3.91 -19.85 -23.10
CA LEU A 62 3.28 -21.08 -23.67
C LEU A 62 3.56 -21.27 -25.17
N ASP A 63 4.02 -20.26 -25.85
CA ASP A 63 4.51 -20.29 -27.24
C ASP A 63 5.98 -20.72 -27.37
N GLY A 64 6.67 -20.92 -26.25
CA GLY A 64 8.09 -21.26 -26.18
C GLY A 64 9.03 -20.08 -26.42
N VAL A 65 8.51 -18.85 -26.52
CA VAL A 65 9.31 -17.63 -26.71
C VAL A 65 9.67 -17.02 -25.35
N GLU A 66 10.87 -16.44 -25.24
CA GLU A 66 11.27 -15.70 -24.02
C GLU A 66 10.34 -14.51 -23.80
N THR A 67 9.77 -14.40 -22.59
CA THR A 67 8.75 -13.40 -22.24
C THR A 67 9.32 -12.02 -21.96
N GLY A 68 10.64 -11.86 -21.89
CA GLY A 68 11.31 -10.68 -21.40
C GLY A 68 11.36 -10.59 -19.86
N PHE A 69 10.55 -11.36 -19.15
CA PHE A 69 10.68 -11.45 -17.71
C PHE A 69 11.88 -12.31 -17.30
N THR A 70 12.61 -11.83 -16.32
CA THR A 70 13.81 -12.50 -15.81
C THR A 70 13.79 -12.52 -14.29
N ARG A 71 14.11 -13.66 -13.73
CA ARG A 71 14.44 -13.82 -12.32
C ARG A 71 15.94 -13.99 -12.16
N ILE A 72 16.48 -13.62 -11.02
CA ILE A 72 17.90 -13.84 -10.73
C ILE A 72 18.06 -14.70 -9.48
N ARG A 73 19.14 -15.47 -9.46
CA ARG A 73 19.64 -16.15 -8.27
C ARG A 73 20.93 -15.52 -7.81
N LEU A 74 20.93 -14.97 -6.61
CA LEU A 74 22.12 -14.39 -6.00
C LEU A 74 23.13 -15.49 -5.64
N LEU A 75 24.39 -15.30 -5.98
CA LEU A 75 25.44 -16.24 -5.67
C LEU A 75 26.00 -16.05 -4.25
N MET A 76 26.04 -14.80 -3.78
CA MET A 76 26.53 -14.44 -2.45
C MET A 76 25.50 -13.58 -1.69
N PRO A 77 24.31 -14.12 -1.38
CA PRO A 77 23.26 -13.32 -0.79
C PRO A 77 23.63 -12.87 0.64
N LYS A 78 23.55 -11.55 0.88
CA LYS A 78 23.77 -10.95 2.21
C LYS A 78 22.63 -11.23 3.20
N THR A 79 21.54 -11.76 2.72
CA THR A 79 20.31 -12.10 3.49
C THR A 79 19.90 -13.54 3.22
N LYS A 80 18.86 -14.03 3.89
CA LYS A 80 18.29 -15.35 3.61
C LYS A 80 17.65 -15.45 2.21
N MET A 81 17.41 -14.33 1.54
CA MET A 81 16.78 -14.26 0.23
C MET A 81 17.80 -14.60 -0.87
N LYS A 82 17.61 -15.75 -1.50
CA LYS A 82 18.50 -16.26 -2.55
C LYS A 82 18.06 -15.87 -3.96
N TYR A 83 16.79 -15.53 -4.17
CA TYR A 83 16.21 -15.18 -5.46
C TYR A 83 15.66 -13.76 -5.42
N SER A 84 15.74 -13.08 -6.54
CA SER A 84 15.19 -11.74 -6.69
C SER A 84 14.70 -11.52 -8.13
N GLN A 85 13.87 -10.52 -8.32
CA GLN A 85 13.34 -10.12 -9.62
C GLN A 85 13.05 -8.62 -9.57
N ARG A 86 12.78 -7.99 -10.71
CA ARG A 86 12.42 -6.58 -10.74
C ARG A 86 11.22 -6.36 -9.82
N ARG A 87 11.29 -5.32 -8.97
CA ARG A 87 10.18 -5.00 -8.07
C ARG A 87 8.91 -4.82 -8.87
N SER A 88 7.80 -5.32 -8.32
CA SER A 88 6.46 -5.20 -8.91
C SER A 88 6.25 -5.90 -10.27
N SER A 89 7.18 -6.73 -10.71
CA SER A 89 7.00 -7.55 -11.93
C SER A 89 5.90 -8.62 -11.82
N GLY A 90 5.34 -8.80 -10.62
CA GLY A 90 4.27 -9.76 -10.39
C GLY A 90 4.75 -11.21 -10.22
N ALA A 91 3.79 -12.13 -10.13
CA ALA A 91 4.05 -13.56 -10.19
C ALA A 91 4.15 -14.00 -11.66
N HIS A 92 5.06 -14.92 -11.94
CA HIS A 92 5.21 -15.53 -13.26
C HIS A 92 5.31 -17.05 -13.11
N ILE A 93 4.77 -17.77 -14.08
CA ILE A 93 4.84 -19.21 -14.16
C ILE A 93 6.05 -19.59 -15.03
N TYR A 94 6.85 -20.53 -14.54
CA TYR A 94 7.99 -21.02 -15.29
C TYR A 94 7.60 -22.23 -16.13
N PHE A 95 7.67 -22.09 -17.45
CA PHE A 95 7.47 -23.14 -18.41
C PHE A 95 8.84 -23.54 -18.97
N PRO A 96 9.32 -24.79 -18.73
CA PRO A 96 10.58 -25.25 -19.28
C PRO A 96 10.62 -25.12 -20.81
N PRO A 97 11.72 -24.58 -21.40
CA PRO A 97 11.76 -24.19 -22.82
C PRO A 97 11.70 -25.35 -23.80
N THR A 98 12.02 -26.58 -23.38
CA THR A 98 12.03 -27.78 -24.28
C THR A 98 10.66 -28.43 -24.44
N LEU A 99 9.65 -28.00 -23.71
CA LEU A 99 8.31 -28.56 -23.80
C LEU A 99 7.45 -27.79 -24.80
N ASN A 100 6.79 -28.52 -25.70
CA ASN A 100 5.86 -27.93 -26.66
C ASN A 100 4.51 -27.61 -25.99
N TRP A 101 4.45 -26.49 -25.28
CA TRP A 101 3.28 -26.06 -24.54
C TRP A 101 2.07 -25.79 -25.41
N SER A 102 2.26 -25.35 -26.68
CA SER A 102 1.15 -25.09 -27.61
C SER A 102 0.30 -26.33 -27.87
N SER A 103 0.89 -27.52 -27.84
CA SER A 103 0.16 -28.79 -27.92
C SER A 103 -0.29 -29.31 -26.57
N LEU A 104 0.54 -29.12 -25.53
CA LEU A 104 0.29 -29.66 -24.18
C LEU A 104 -0.89 -29.04 -23.49
N ILE A 105 -1.15 -27.74 -23.70
CA ILE A 105 -2.27 -27.04 -23.03
C ILE A 105 -3.62 -27.68 -23.33
N LYS A 106 -3.83 -28.27 -24.50
CA LYS A 106 -5.10 -28.88 -24.94
C LYS A 106 -5.17 -30.40 -24.73
N ASP A 107 -4.05 -31.07 -24.48
CA ASP A 107 -3.98 -32.51 -24.32
C ASP A 107 -4.13 -32.92 -22.86
N VAL A 108 -5.37 -33.17 -22.44
CA VAL A 108 -5.69 -33.59 -21.06
C VAL A 108 -5.16 -34.99 -20.68
N THR A 109 -4.71 -35.78 -21.65
CA THR A 109 -4.12 -37.10 -21.38
C THR A 109 -2.66 -36.99 -20.92
N LYS A 110 -2.03 -35.84 -21.12
CA LYS A 110 -0.67 -35.52 -20.69
C LYS A 110 -0.69 -35.07 -19.22
N PRO A 111 -0.18 -35.85 -18.27
CA PRO A 111 -0.11 -35.44 -16.87
C PRO A 111 0.83 -34.23 -16.69
N ILE A 112 0.56 -33.41 -15.69
CA ILE A 112 1.40 -32.24 -15.34
C ILE A 112 1.94 -32.40 -13.92
N ILE A 113 3.24 -32.15 -13.74
CA ILE A 113 3.90 -32.01 -12.43
C ILE A 113 4.09 -30.52 -12.18
N ILE A 114 3.59 -30.04 -11.02
CA ILE A 114 3.79 -28.67 -10.56
C ILE A 114 4.75 -28.71 -9.37
N THR A 115 5.89 -28.00 -9.50
CA THR A 115 6.92 -27.98 -8.45
C THR A 115 7.33 -26.54 -8.09
N GLU A 116 8.01 -26.38 -6.95
CA GLU A 116 8.58 -25.09 -6.57
C GLU A 116 9.98 -24.89 -7.15
N GLY A 117 10.16 -23.81 -7.90
CA GLY A 117 11.45 -23.37 -8.44
C GLY A 117 11.75 -23.86 -9.85
N GLU A 118 12.51 -23.04 -10.57
CA GLU A 118 12.88 -23.20 -11.97
C GLU A 118 13.83 -24.39 -12.17
N PHE A 119 14.83 -24.49 -11.30
CA PHE A 119 15.87 -25.53 -11.41
C PHE A 119 15.35 -26.92 -11.08
N LYS A 120 14.42 -27.04 -10.12
CA LYS A 120 13.76 -28.32 -9.82
C LYS A 120 12.86 -28.77 -10.96
N ALA A 121 12.13 -27.83 -11.58
CA ALA A 121 11.36 -28.13 -12.77
C ALA A 121 12.25 -28.68 -13.87
N TRP A 122 13.44 -28.12 -14.06
CA TRP A 122 14.40 -28.62 -15.05
C TRP A 122 14.97 -29.99 -14.69
N SER A 123 15.32 -30.23 -13.43
CA SER A 123 15.77 -31.56 -12.97
C SER A 123 14.73 -32.64 -13.25
N ILE A 124 13.44 -32.34 -13.03
CA ILE A 124 12.32 -33.23 -13.37
C ILE A 124 12.24 -33.47 -14.89
N VAL A 125 12.34 -32.39 -15.71
CA VAL A 125 12.32 -32.49 -17.17
C VAL A 125 13.42 -33.45 -17.67
N LYS A 126 14.61 -33.40 -17.08
CA LYS A 126 15.73 -34.31 -17.41
C LYS A 126 15.47 -35.77 -17.00
N ALA A 127 14.75 -35.99 -15.90
CA ALA A 127 14.45 -37.34 -15.39
C ALA A 127 13.36 -38.04 -16.22
N ILE A 128 12.34 -37.31 -16.68
CA ILE A 128 11.18 -37.87 -17.41
C ILE A 128 11.58 -38.81 -18.55
N PRO A 129 12.42 -38.44 -19.56
CA PRO A 129 12.77 -39.32 -20.65
C PRO A 129 13.64 -40.49 -20.22
N LYS A 130 14.49 -40.32 -19.19
CA LYS A 130 15.37 -41.38 -18.67
C LYS A 130 14.56 -42.52 -18.01
N GLU A 131 13.40 -42.18 -17.44
CA GLU A 131 12.53 -43.11 -16.75
C GLU A 131 11.34 -43.58 -17.63
N GLY A 132 11.30 -43.20 -18.90
CA GLY A 132 10.21 -43.53 -19.81
C GLY A 132 8.86 -42.89 -19.42
N LEU A 133 8.87 -41.83 -18.64
CA LEU A 133 7.69 -41.11 -18.21
C LEU A 133 7.19 -40.15 -19.30
N ASN A 134 5.92 -39.78 -19.23
CA ASN A 134 5.28 -38.87 -20.19
C ASN A 134 4.53 -37.73 -19.52
N HIS A 135 5.25 -36.89 -18.78
CA HIS A 135 4.69 -35.76 -18.02
C HIS A 135 5.16 -34.41 -18.56
N ALA A 136 4.34 -33.40 -18.45
CA ALA A 136 4.77 -31.99 -18.56
C ALA A 136 5.14 -31.45 -17.18
N VAL A 137 5.94 -30.39 -17.11
CA VAL A 137 6.45 -29.85 -15.85
C VAL A 137 6.25 -28.33 -15.81
N ILE A 138 5.75 -27.83 -14.71
CA ILE A 138 5.58 -26.38 -14.41
C ILE A 138 6.37 -26.05 -13.16
N GLY A 139 7.17 -24.99 -13.22
CA GLY A 139 7.87 -24.41 -12.07
C GLY A 139 7.12 -23.18 -11.53
N LEU A 140 6.99 -23.12 -10.21
CA LEU A 140 6.47 -21.94 -9.51
C LEU A 140 7.62 -21.15 -8.88
N ALA A 141 7.64 -19.83 -9.05
CA ALA A 141 8.62 -18.97 -8.40
C ALA A 141 8.59 -19.04 -6.85
N GLY A 142 7.48 -19.51 -6.31
CA GLY A 142 7.22 -19.85 -4.92
C GLY A 142 5.87 -20.52 -4.83
N VAL A 143 5.60 -21.22 -3.73
CA VAL A 143 4.42 -22.09 -3.56
C VAL A 143 3.06 -21.40 -3.72
N THR A 144 3.01 -20.06 -3.67
CA THR A 144 1.80 -19.24 -3.85
C THR A 144 1.73 -18.52 -5.20
N SER A 145 2.74 -18.66 -6.07
CA SER A 145 2.82 -17.92 -7.35
C SER A 145 1.78 -18.34 -8.40
N TRP A 146 1.06 -19.40 -8.17
CA TRP A 146 0.02 -19.95 -9.04
C TRP A 146 -1.29 -19.15 -9.03
N GLY A 147 -1.53 -18.35 -7.97
CA GLY A 147 -2.77 -17.59 -7.80
C GLY A 147 -2.80 -16.32 -8.60
N ASN A 148 -4.02 -15.84 -8.92
CA ASN A 148 -4.22 -14.52 -9.51
C ASN A 148 -4.45 -13.49 -8.41
N LYS A 149 -3.61 -12.47 -8.34
CA LYS A 149 -3.71 -11.39 -7.34
C LYS A 149 -4.94 -10.50 -7.49
N THR A 150 -5.49 -10.41 -8.70
CA THR A 150 -6.68 -9.57 -8.98
C THR A 150 -8.00 -10.26 -8.66
N ASN A 151 -7.98 -11.55 -8.30
CA ASN A 151 -9.18 -12.39 -8.07
C ASN A 151 -10.16 -12.46 -9.26
N GLU A 152 -9.74 -12.02 -10.44
CA GLU A 152 -10.56 -12.11 -11.66
C GLU A 152 -10.65 -13.55 -12.18
N THR A 153 -9.60 -14.32 -11.95
CA THR A 153 -9.55 -15.75 -12.30
C THR A 153 -8.97 -16.54 -11.11
N PRO A 154 -9.35 -17.82 -10.94
CA PRO A 154 -8.89 -18.63 -9.81
C PRO A 154 -7.40 -18.98 -9.88
N LEU A 155 -6.80 -18.98 -11.07
CA LEU A 155 -5.38 -19.25 -11.30
C LEU A 155 -4.70 -18.06 -12.02
N HIS A 156 -3.37 -18.06 -12.02
CA HIS A 156 -2.59 -17.20 -12.90
C HIS A 156 -3.05 -17.34 -14.36
N LYS A 157 -3.07 -16.24 -15.13
CA LYS A 157 -3.58 -16.21 -16.51
C LYS A 157 -3.05 -17.35 -17.39
N ASP A 158 -1.74 -17.60 -17.32
CA ASP A 158 -1.10 -18.64 -18.14
C ASP A 158 -1.55 -20.06 -17.75
N LEU A 159 -1.88 -20.30 -16.47
CA LEU A 159 -2.45 -21.56 -16.01
C LEU A 159 -3.94 -21.71 -16.40
N MET A 160 -4.64 -20.60 -16.62
CA MET A 160 -6.02 -20.62 -17.12
C MET A 160 -6.10 -21.03 -18.59
N GLU A 161 -5.03 -20.87 -19.38
CA GLU A 161 -4.94 -21.38 -20.76
C GLU A 161 -4.89 -22.92 -20.83
N ILE A 162 -4.54 -23.59 -19.74
CA ILE A 162 -4.39 -25.04 -19.68
C ILE A 162 -5.75 -25.71 -19.46
N LEU A 163 -6.08 -26.67 -20.33
CA LEU A 163 -7.30 -27.46 -20.19
C LEU A 163 -7.12 -28.53 -19.11
N TRP A 164 -7.84 -28.39 -17.98
CA TRP A 164 -7.78 -29.30 -16.84
C TRP A 164 -8.73 -30.49 -16.98
N LYS A 165 -9.82 -30.33 -17.73
CA LYS A 165 -10.82 -31.35 -17.99
C LYS A 165 -11.36 -31.21 -19.40
N LYS A 166 -11.56 -32.29 -20.12
CA LYS A 166 -12.25 -32.34 -21.40
C LYS A 166 -13.52 -33.17 -21.27
N SER A 167 -14.65 -32.61 -21.74
CA SER A 167 -15.93 -33.32 -21.77
C SER A 167 -16.49 -33.28 -23.18
N ASN A 168 -17.05 -34.38 -23.64
CA ASN A 168 -17.74 -34.52 -24.92
C ASN A 168 -19.25 -34.82 -24.73
N GLY A 169 -19.80 -34.47 -23.59
CA GLY A 169 -21.22 -34.64 -23.23
C GLY A 169 -21.55 -35.98 -22.54
N LEU A 170 -20.96 -37.07 -22.95
CA LEU A 170 -21.21 -38.41 -22.36
C LEU A 170 -20.06 -38.89 -21.48
N THR A 171 -18.85 -38.51 -21.80
CA THR A 171 -17.64 -38.87 -21.05
C THR A 171 -16.82 -37.64 -20.73
N SER A 172 -16.13 -37.68 -19.60
CA SER A 172 -15.18 -36.65 -19.23
C SER A 172 -13.84 -37.27 -18.84
N VAL A 173 -12.76 -36.63 -19.30
CA VAL A 173 -11.39 -37.00 -18.94
C VAL A 173 -10.79 -35.83 -18.17
N SER A 174 -10.39 -36.09 -16.92
CA SER A 174 -9.68 -35.14 -16.07
C SER A 174 -8.18 -35.28 -16.27
N ARG A 175 -7.46 -34.16 -16.36
CA ARG A 175 -6.01 -34.16 -16.41
C ARG A 175 -5.44 -34.56 -15.07
N GLN A 176 -4.51 -35.50 -15.04
CA GLN A 176 -3.74 -35.79 -13.83
C GLN A 176 -2.74 -34.70 -13.55
N VAL A 177 -2.73 -34.22 -12.30
CA VAL A 177 -1.83 -33.17 -11.82
C VAL A 177 -1.15 -33.63 -10.53
N TYR A 178 0.16 -33.64 -10.56
CA TYR A 178 1.00 -33.98 -9.41
C TYR A 178 1.55 -32.71 -8.81
N ILE A 179 1.21 -32.38 -7.57
CA ILE A 179 1.78 -31.27 -6.80
C ILE A 179 2.95 -31.81 -6.01
N LEU A 180 4.16 -31.31 -6.33
CA LEU A 180 5.41 -31.77 -5.76
C LEU A 180 6.18 -30.59 -5.18
N PHE A 181 5.94 -30.28 -3.91
CA PHE A 181 6.60 -29.22 -3.17
C PHE A 181 7.69 -29.78 -2.23
N ASP A 182 8.59 -28.91 -1.80
CA ASP A 182 9.73 -29.27 -0.97
C ASP A 182 9.34 -29.69 0.45
N TYR A 183 10.20 -30.49 1.02
CA TYR A 183 10.22 -30.80 2.44
C TYR A 183 11.35 -30.02 3.12
N ASP A 184 11.04 -29.23 4.15
CA ASP A 184 12.00 -28.38 4.85
C ASP A 184 12.57 -28.96 6.16
N GLY A 185 12.27 -30.24 6.46
CA GLY A 185 12.79 -30.96 7.61
C GLY A 185 12.12 -30.64 8.95
N LYS A 186 11.04 -29.86 8.96
CA LYS A 186 10.41 -29.39 10.22
C LYS A 186 9.24 -30.23 10.71
N GLU A 187 8.60 -30.97 9.81
CA GLU A 187 7.42 -31.79 10.14
C GLU A 187 7.77 -33.29 10.15
N ASP A 188 7.09 -34.03 10.98
CA ASP A 188 7.26 -35.46 11.04
C ASP A 188 6.71 -36.18 9.79
N ASN A 189 7.22 -37.37 9.52
CA ASN A 189 6.75 -38.27 8.45
C ASN A 189 6.90 -37.72 7.01
N GLY A 190 7.76 -36.72 6.79
CA GLY A 190 8.01 -36.15 5.47
C GLY A 190 6.90 -35.25 4.93
N GLU A 191 6.00 -34.80 5.81
CA GLU A 191 4.97 -33.83 5.47
C GLU A 191 5.58 -32.41 5.22
N PRO A 192 5.02 -31.59 4.30
CA PRO A 192 5.49 -30.24 4.09
C PRO A 192 5.26 -29.36 5.32
N ASN A 193 6.04 -28.29 5.46
CA ASN A 193 5.78 -27.32 6.50
C ASN A 193 4.40 -26.65 6.33
N GLU A 194 3.94 -26.01 7.40
CA GLU A 194 2.60 -25.45 7.49
C GLU A 194 2.25 -24.49 6.35
N GLN A 195 3.16 -23.60 5.94
CA GLN A 195 2.92 -22.63 4.85
C GLN A 195 2.84 -23.33 3.50
N VAL A 196 3.68 -24.31 3.26
CA VAL A 196 3.66 -25.12 2.05
C VAL A 196 2.38 -25.97 2.00
N ALA A 197 1.98 -26.60 3.12
CA ALA A 197 0.74 -27.36 3.20
C ALA A 197 -0.52 -26.52 2.91
N ILE A 198 -0.55 -25.27 3.38
CA ILE A 198 -1.65 -24.33 3.07
C ILE A 198 -1.68 -24.03 1.57
N ALA A 199 -0.54 -23.66 0.99
CA ALA A 199 -0.44 -23.31 -0.44
C ALA A 199 -0.81 -24.53 -1.32
N GLU A 200 -0.36 -25.72 -0.95
CA GLU A 200 -0.69 -26.98 -1.60
C GLU A 200 -2.19 -27.27 -1.55
N ALA A 201 -2.82 -27.16 -0.38
CA ALA A 201 -4.27 -27.36 -0.22
C ALA A 201 -5.10 -26.39 -1.06
N GLN A 202 -4.68 -25.11 -1.12
CA GLN A 202 -5.33 -24.09 -1.94
C GLN A 202 -5.21 -24.39 -3.44
N LEU A 203 -4.00 -24.72 -3.92
CA LEU A 203 -3.77 -25.08 -5.30
C LEU A 203 -4.57 -26.32 -5.68
N ALA A 204 -4.52 -27.37 -4.86
CA ALA A 204 -5.26 -28.60 -5.07
C ALA A 204 -6.77 -28.37 -5.16
N LYS A 205 -7.34 -27.57 -4.25
CA LYS A 205 -8.75 -27.18 -4.28
C LYS A 205 -9.11 -26.46 -5.58
N THR A 206 -8.31 -25.50 -5.97
CA THR A 206 -8.56 -24.70 -7.18
C THR A 206 -8.51 -25.58 -8.44
N LEU A 207 -7.51 -26.41 -8.60
CA LEU A 207 -7.36 -27.32 -9.73
C LEU A 207 -8.50 -28.36 -9.80
N ARG A 208 -8.92 -28.90 -8.64
CA ARG A 208 -10.07 -29.80 -8.55
C ARG A 208 -11.38 -29.10 -8.93
N GLY A 209 -11.55 -27.83 -8.51
CA GLY A 209 -12.67 -26.98 -8.92
C GLY A 209 -12.74 -26.77 -10.45
N LEU A 210 -11.60 -26.80 -11.14
CA LEU A 210 -11.48 -26.76 -12.58
C LEU A 210 -11.56 -28.15 -13.25
N GLY A 211 -11.71 -29.22 -12.46
CA GLY A 211 -11.92 -30.56 -12.91
C GLY A 211 -10.67 -31.43 -13.09
N ALA A 212 -9.52 -31.02 -12.57
CA ALA A 212 -8.31 -31.81 -12.57
C ALA A 212 -8.39 -33.00 -11.58
N ASP A 213 -7.67 -34.07 -11.89
CA ASP A 213 -7.40 -35.19 -10.98
C ASP A 213 -6.05 -34.93 -10.27
N VAL A 214 -6.12 -34.55 -8.99
CA VAL A 214 -4.96 -34.03 -8.26
C VAL A 214 -4.35 -35.05 -7.32
N HIS A 215 -3.03 -35.19 -7.40
CA HIS A 215 -2.19 -36.05 -6.61
C HIS A 215 -1.15 -35.25 -5.83
N LEU A 216 -0.97 -35.52 -4.53
CA LEU A 216 0.02 -34.86 -3.67
C LEU A 216 1.26 -35.72 -3.51
N CYS A 217 2.42 -35.23 -3.91
CA CYS A 217 3.69 -35.92 -3.77
C CYS A 217 4.38 -35.57 -2.45
N ARG A 218 4.92 -36.54 -1.77
CA ARG A 218 5.59 -36.38 -0.47
C ARG A 218 7.08 -36.75 -0.57
N VAL A 219 7.87 -35.86 -1.17
CA VAL A 219 9.32 -36.12 -1.36
C VAL A 219 10.05 -36.27 -0.03
N GLY A 220 9.58 -35.65 1.05
CA GLY A 220 10.16 -35.76 2.38
C GLY A 220 10.17 -37.17 2.95
N LYS A 221 9.29 -38.09 2.48
CA LYS A 221 9.30 -39.51 2.87
C LYS A 221 10.59 -40.26 2.43
N TYR A 222 11.36 -39.64 1.52
CA TYR A 222 12.60 -40.20 0.99
C TYR A 222 13.84 -39.52 1.56
N ALA A 223 13.69 -38.54 2.47
CA ALA A 223 14.81 -37.87 3.11
C ALA A 223 15.76 -38.84 3.83
N PRO A 224 17.07 -38.66 3.75
CA PRO A 224 18.05 -39.58 4.35
C PRO A 224 17.95 -39.69 5.88
N ALA A 225 17.62 -38.58 6.54
CA ALA A 225 17.39 -38.55 7.98
C ALA A 225 16.17 -37.68 8.31
N GLN A 226 15.51 -37.97 9.42
CA GLN A 226 14.41 -37.15 9.92
C GLN A 226 14.94 -35.76 10.30
N GLY A 227 14.26 -34.71 9.81
CA GLY A 227 14.64 -33.32 10.05
C GLY A 227 15.52 -32.72 8.98
N ASP A 228 16.04 -33.47 8.03
CA ASP A 228 16.80 -32.94 6.90
C ASP A 228 15.87 -32.29 5.86
N LYS A 229 16.29 -31.14 5.34
CA LYS A 229 15.65 -30.59 4.15
C LYS A 229 15.85 -31.50 2.96
N TYR A 230 14.80 -31.74 2.22
CA TYR A 230 14.85 -32.62 1.06
C TYR A 230 13.92 -32.14 -0.05
N ALA A 231 14.46 -31.98 -1.22
CA ALA A 231 13.74 -31.57 -2.40
C ALA A 231 13.87 -32.59 -3.52
N ILE A 232 13.12 -32.41 -4.59
CA ILE A 232 13.13 -33.37 -5.70
C ILE A 232 14.48 -33.40 -6.43
N ASP A 233 15.18 -32.28 -6.53
CA ASP A 233 16.53 -32.24 -7.11
C ASP A 233 17.55 -33.03 -6.24
N ASP A 234 17.45 -32.99 -4.91
CA ASP A 234 18.26 -33.81 -4.02
C ASP A 234 17.97 -35.31 -4.24
N HIS A 235 16.69 -35.67 -4.40
CA HIS A 235 16.23 -37.01 -4.69
C HIS A 235 16.80 -37.56 -5.98
N LEU A 236 16.67 -36.81 -7.08
CA LEU A 236 17.17 -37.19 -8.40
C LEU A 236 18.69 -37.24 -8.46
N ASN A 237 19.37 -36.29 -7.83
CA ASN A 237 20.84 -36.21 -7.77
C ASN A 237 21.45 -37.37 -6.94
N SER A 238 20.69 -37.93 -6.01
CA SER A 238 21.09 -39.14 -5.27
C SER A 238 20.89 -40.45 -6.05
N GLY A 239 20.44 -40.37 -7.33
CA GLY A 239 20.19 -41.52 -8.19
C GLY A 239 18.90 -42.25 -7.97
N LYS A 240 17.98 -41.67 -7.18
CA LYS A 240 16.64 -42.22 -6.95
C LYS A 240 15.67 -41.82 -8.07
N ALA A 241 14.62 -42.62 -8.31
CA ALA A 241 13.71 -42.42 -9.40
C ALA A 241 12.58 -41.45 -9.09
N LEU A 242 12.23 -40.60 -10.06
CA LEU A 242 11.02 -39.76 -10.03
C LEU A 242 9.75 -40.61 -9.94
N ALA A 243 9.73 -41.74 -10.64
CA ALA A 243 8.61 -42.68 -10.67
C ALA A 243 8.19 -43.13 -9.28
N ASP A 244 9.13 -43.33 -8.36
CA ASP A 244 8.84 -43.75 -6.98
C ASP A 244 8.00 -42.69 -6.24
N VAL A 245 8.30 -41.40 -6.47
CA VAL A 245 7.57 -40.28 -5.88
C VAL A 245 6.16 -40.16 -6.46
N LEU A 246 6.02 -40.36 -7.78
CA LEU A 246 4.73 -40.24 -8.47
C LEU A 246 3.79 -41.43 -8.18
N ILE A 247 4.31 -42.65 -8.12
CA ILE A 247 3.52 -43.86 -7.81
C ILE A 247 2.96 -43.83 -6.38
N ASN A 248 3.74 -43.29 -5.45
CA ASN A 248 3.34 -43.14 -4.06
C ASN A 248 2.62 -41.83 -3.76
N ALA A 249 2.21 -41.07 -4.77
CA ALA A 249 1.47 -39.82 -4.56
C ALA A 249 0.07 -40.08 -4.02
N GLU A 250 -0.36 -39.24 -3.08
CA GLU A 250 -1.66 -39.33 -2.44
C GLU A 250 -2.73 -38.73 -3.39
N GLN A 251 -3.59 -39.60 -3.97
CA GLN A 251 -4.68 -39.14 -4.83
C GLN A 251 -5.76 -38.48 -3.98
N LEU A 252 -6.09 -37.22 -4.32
CA LEU A 252 -7.22 -36.52 -3.75
C LEU A 252 -8.48 -36.85 -4.53
N SER A 253 -9.33 -37.73 -3.96
CA SER A 253 -10.56 -38.21 -4.60
C SER A 253 -11.44 -37.09 -5.15
N LEU A 254 -11.86 -37.21 -6.43
CA LEU A 254 -12.83 -36.32 -7.08
C LEU A 254 -14.24 -36.44 -6.49
N MET A 255 -14.56 -37.54 -5.81
CA MET A 255 -15.90 -37.90 -5.33
C MET A 255 -15.97 -38.12 -3.81
N GLY A 256 -14.90 -38.01 -3.07
CA GLY A 256 -14.89 -38.18 -1.61
C GLY A 256 -15.04 -36.86 -0.86
N THR A 257 -15.67 -36.86 0.30
CA THR A 257 -15.55 -35.80 1.28
C THR A 257 -14.06 -35.61 1.57
N PRO A 258 -13.45 -34.45 1.41
CA PRO A 258 -12.05 -34.24 1.78
C PRO A 258 -11.83 -34.73 3.22
N ASP A 259 -10.66 -35.28 3.53
CA ASP A 259 -10.35 -35.60 4.90
C ASP A 259 -10.38 -34.38 5.80
N LEU A 260 -10.64 -34.54 7.06
CA LEU A 260 -10.78 -33.45 8.01
C LEU A 260 -9.50 -32.54 8.02
N LYS A 261 -8.31 -33.14 7.91
CA LYS A 261 -7.04 -32.41 7.92
C LYS A 261 -6.96 -31.44 6.74
N THR A 262 -7.28 -31.90 5.54
CA THR A 262 -7.34 -31.05 4.33
C THR A 262 -8.34 -29.91 4.50
N LEU A 263 -9.54 -30.20 5.02
CA LEU A 263 -10.55 -29.16 5.28
C LEU A 263 -10.09 -28.14 6.33
N LEU A 264 -9.37 -28.57 7.36
CA LEU A 264 -8.84 -27.66 8.38
C LEU A 264 -7.74 -26.75 7.81
N TYR A 265 -6.88 -27.23 6.92
CA TYR A 265 -5.92 -26.37 6.20
C TYR A 265 -6.64 -25.39 5.27
N GLU A 266 -7.66 -25.81 4.54
CA GLU A 266 -8.49 -24.91 3.74
C GLU A 266 -9.18 -23.85 4.63
N PHE A 267 -9.75 -24.27 5.75
CA PHE A 267 -10.40 -23.35 6.70
C PHE A 267 -9.43 -22.32 7.27
N ARG A 268 -8.19 -22.73 7.57
CA ARG A 268 -7.11 -21.86 8.02
C ARG A 268 -6.78 -20.73 7.04
N THR A 269 -7.05 -20.90 5.76
CA THR A 269 -6.86 -19.85 4.75
C THR A 269 -7.97 -18.80 4.76
N GLN A 270 -9.08 -19.08 5.44
CA GLN A 270 -10.25 -18.22 5.48
C GLN A 270 -10.43 -17.55 6.83
N TYR A 271 -10.04 -18.24 7.93
CA TYR A 271 -10.27 -17.79 9.30
C TYR A 271 -9.04 -17.95 10.19
N ALA A 272 -8.89 -17.01 11.11
CA ALA A 272 -7.88 -17.03 12.16
C ALA A 272 -8.49 -16.63 13.51
N PHE A 273 -7.77 -16.89 14.61
CA PHE A 273 -8.15 -16.41 15.94
C PHE A 273 -7.29 -15.23 16.35
N PHE A 274 -7.91 -14.25 17.02
CA PHE A 274 -7.23 -13.11 17.63
C PHE A 274 -7.99 -12.68 18.88
N ASN A 275 -7.32 -12.70 20.05
CA ASN A 275 -7.89 -12.28 21.34
C ASN A 275 -9.27 -12.87 21.68
N GLY A 276 -9.52 -14.12 21.28
CA GLY A 276 -10.79 -14.82 21.52
C GLY A 276 -11.84 -14.63 20.42
N ASP A 277 -11.63 -13.68 19.52
CA ASP A 277 -12.47 -13.48 18.34
C ASP A 277 -11.95 -14.28 17.14
N VAL A 278 -12.84 -14.48 16.16
CA VAL A 278 -12.54 -15.12 14.89
C VAL A 278 -12.43 -14.05 13.81
N ILE A 279 -11.32 -14.03 13.11
CA ILE A 279 -11.03 -13.06 12.04
C ILE A 279 -11.23 -13.75 10.69
N ARG A 280 -12.09 -13.21 9.84
CA ARG A 280 -12.17 -13.61 8.43
C ARG A 280 -11.04 -12.93 7.65
N LEU A 281 -10.17 -13.75 7.02
CA LEU A 281 -8.92 -13.25 6.43
C LEU A 281 -9.12 -12.47 5.12
N SER A 282 -10.25 -12.65 4.44
CA SER A 282 -10.52 -11.94 3.18
C SER A 282 -10.65 -10.43 3.35
N ASP A 283 -11.22 -9.97 4.48
CA ASP A 283 -11.51 -8.55 4.75
C ASP A 283 -11.08 -8.09 6.15
N GLY A 284 -10.51 -8.97 6.96
CA GLY A 284 -10.09 -8.67 8.32
C GLY A 284 -11.26 -8.38 9.27
N HIS A 285 -12.46 -8.86 8.93
CA HIS A 285 -13.63 -8.69 9.81
C HIS A 285 -13.54 -9.62 11.01
N GLY A 286 -13.67 -9.05 12.21
CA GLY A 286 -13.66 -9.80 13.46
C GLY A 286 -15.07 -10.14 13.95
N PHE A 287 -15.27 -11.38 14.33
CA PHE A 287 -16.54 -11.88 14.87
C PHE A 287 -16.33 -12.47 16.27
N SER A 288 -17.30 -12.30 17.16
CA SER A 288 -17.39 -13.19 18.29
C SER A 288 -17.59 -14.63 17.81
N TYR A 289 -17.15 -15.61 18.60
CA TYR A 289 -17.22 -17.02 18.22
C TYR A 289 -18.61 -17.48 17.75
N SER A 290 -19.67 -17.04 18.44
CA SER A 290 -21.07 -17.36 18.08
C SER A 290 -21.49 -16.80 16.73
N LYS A 291 -21.07 -15.56 16.40
CA LYS A 291 -21.33 -14.95 15.09
C LYS A 291 -20.49 -15.60 13.99
N ALA A 292 -19.24 -15.99 14.31
CA ALA A 292 -18.39 -16.71 13.38
C ALA A 292 -18.97 -18.07 12.98
N LYS A 293 -19.66 -18.76 13.89
CA LYS A 293 -20.39 -19.99 13.57
C LYS A 293 -21.48 -19.79 12.53
N VAL A 294 -22.15 -18.64 12.55
CA VAL A 294 -23.17 -18.31 11.53
C VAL A 294 -22.49 -17.96 10.20
N ASP A 295 -21.42 -17.17 10.23
CA ASP A 295 -20.65 -16.78 9.05
C ASP A 295 -20.03 -17.99 8.33
N ALA A 296 -19.43 -18.89 9.10
CA ALA A 296 -18.81 -20.14 8.63
C ALA A 296 -19.75 -21.35 8.57
N GLY A 297 -21.04 -21.18 8.88
CA GLY A 297 -22.00 -22.27 9.08
C GLY A 297 -22.28 -23.14 7.84
N HIS A 298 -21.91 -22.65 6.66
CA HIS A 298 -21.95 -23.43 5.41
C HIS A 298 -20.80 -24.44 5.29
N LEU A 299 -19.77 -24.33 6.15
CA LEU A 299 -18.58 -25.19 6.16
C LEU A 299 -18.74 -26.29 7.23
N ARG A 300 -19.26 -27.44 6.81
CA ARG A 300 -19.49 -28.59 7.68
C ARG A 300 -18.66 -29.77 7.23
N TYR A 301 -18.17 -30.52 8.21
CA TYR A 301 -17.53 -31.79 7.97
C TYR A 301 -18.52 -32.94 8.23
N THR A 302 -18.64 -33.79 7.24
CA THR A 302 -19.52 -34.98 7.33
C THR A 302 -18.67 -36.22 7.41
N PHE A 303 -18.90 -37.07 8.39
CA PHE A 303 -18.19 -38.33 8.56
C PHE A 303 -19.13 -39.42 8.99
N THR A 304 -18.74 -40.67 8.72
CA THR A 304 -19.45 -41.85 9.19
C THR A 304 -18.76 -42.36 10.44
N ASN A 305 -19.48 -42.46 11.55
CA ASN A 305 -18.91 -42.98 12.79
C ASN A 305 -18.68 -44.53 12.70
N PRO A 306 -17.97 -45.15 13.67
CA PRO A 306 -17.73 -46.59 13.68
C PRO A 306 -18.99 -47.46 13.67
N GLN A 307 -20.16 -46.91 14.04
CA GLN A 307 -21.45 -47.57 14.02
C GLN A 307 -22.19 -47.40 12.68
N GLY A 308 -21.54 -46.84 11.65
CA GLY A 308 -22.13 -46.65 10.33
C GLY A 308 -23.10 -45.46 10.22
N VAL A 309 -23.21 -44.61 11.26
CA VAL A 309 -24.12 -43.46 11.26
C VAL A 309 -23.39 -42.21 10.71
N VAL A 310 -24.01 -41.57 9.74
CA VAL A 310 -23.52 -40.27 9.19
C VAL A 310 -23.73 -39.17 10.22
N LYS A 311 -22.66 -38.49 10.58
CA LYS A 311 -22.64 -37.31 11.48
C LYS A 311 -22.09 -36.08 10.79
N HIS A 312 -22.50 -34.93 11.27
CA HIS A 312 -21.99 -33.63 10.82
C HIS A 312 -21.43 -32.87 12.02
N THR A 313 -20.31 -32.19 11.82
CA THR A 313 -19.74 -31.26 12.78
C THR A 313 -19.46 -29.91 12.10
N ASP A 314 -19.54 -28.80 12.86
CA ASP A 314 -19.15 -27.50 12.36
C ASP A 314 -17.63 -27.45 12.23
N LEU A 315 -17.14 -27.09 11.06
CA LEU A 315 -15.69 -27.06 10.80
C LEU A 315 -14.96 -26.05 11.69
N LEU A 316 -15.64 -24.99 12.11
CA LEU A 316 -15.08 -24.01 13.06
C LEU A 316 -14.79 -24.63 14.44
N ASP A 317 -15.63 -25.57 14.93
CA ASP A 317 -15.40 -26.24 16.20
C ASP A 317 -14.17 -27.17 16.12
N GLU A 318 -14.05 -27.94 15.04
CA GLU A 318 -12.87 -28.78 14.77
C GLU A 318 -11.60 -27.89 14.63
N TYR A 319 -11.71 -26.80 13.90
CA TYR A 319 -10.61 -25.84 13.72
C TYR A 319 -10.17 -25.20 15.04
N LYS A 320 -11.10 -24.86 15.94
CA LYS A 320 -10.78 -24.33 17.27
C LYS A 320 -9.98 -25.32 18.10
N ALA A 321 -10.31 -26.62 18.01
CA ALA A 321 -9.61 -27.68 18.72
C ALA A 321 -8.28 -28.05 18.08
N TRP A 322 -8.08 -27.72 16.78
CA TRP A 322 -6.92 -28.16 16.03
C TRP A 322 -5.63 -27.42 16.48
N PRO A 323 -4.53 -28.17 16.82
CA PRO A 323 -3.29 -27.53 17.30
C PRO A 323 -2.63 -26.55 16.32
N LYS A 324 -2.80 -26.78 15.01
CA LYS A 324 -2.22 -25.95 13.94
C LYS A 324 -3.14 -24.83 13.45
N LYS A 325 -4.21 -24.49 14.20
CA LYS A 325 -5.05 -23.33 13.89
C LYS A 325 -4.24 -22.04 13.87
N LEU A 326 -4.62 -21.12 13.01
CA LEU A 326 -3.96 -19.82 12.91
C LEU A 326 -4.39 -18.92 14.07
N ASN A 327 -3.46 -18.61 14.95
CA ASN A 327 -3.61 -17.57 15.97
C ASN A 327 -2.78 -16.36 15.55
N LEU A 328 -3.43 -15.22 15.35
CA LEU A 328 -2.75 -13.98 14.99
C LEU A 328 -2.09 -13.36 16.21
N LYS A 329 -0.87 -12.87 16.03
CA LYS A 329 -0.14 -12.14 17.07
C LYS A 329 -0.61 -10.69 17.16
N SER A 330 -0.95 -10.09 16.04
CA SER A 330 -1.44 -8.70 15.94
C SER A 330 -2.21 -8.50 14.64
N ILE A 331 -2.90 -7.35 14.58
CA ILE A 331 -3.56 -6.83 13.37
C ILE A 331 -3.03 -5.42 13.20
N ASP A 332 -2.25 -5.15 12.13
CA ASP A 332 -1.65 -3.84 11.89
C ASP A 332 -1.34 -3.64 10.40
N VAL A 333 -0.83 -2.47 10.05
CA VAL A 333 -0.32 -2.14 8.72
C VAL A 333 1.17 -2.48 8.69
N TYR A 334 1.56 -3.39 7.80
CA TYR A 334 2.93 -3.84 7.59
C TYR A 334 3.36 -3.56 6.13
N PRO A 335 3.84 -2.36 5.81
CA PRO A 335 4.17 -1.99 4.44
C PRO A 335 5.31 -2.82 3.82
N GLU A 336 6.24 -3.29 4.65
CA GLU A 336 7.34 -4.18 4.25
C GLU A 336 6.85 -5.55 3.76
N TYR A 337 5.63 -5.93 4.14
CA TYR A 337 4.95 -7.17 3.74
C TYR A 337 3.72 -6.88 2.86
N GLN A 338 3.75 -5.83 2.06
CA GLN A 338 2.66 -5.54 1.14
C GLN A 338 2.37 -6.74 0.23
N GLY A 339 1.10 -7.06 0.03
CA GLY A 339 0.65 -8.25 -0.70
C GLY A 339 0.53 -9.52 0.15
N TYR A 340 1.07 -9.53 1.37
CA TYR A 340 0.87 -10.65 2.30
C TYR A 340 -0.35 -10.38 3.18
N THR A 341 -1.31 -11.29 3.21
CA THR A 341 -2.43 -11.22 4.16
C THR A 341 -1.96 -11.54 5.59
N ILE A 342 -1.06 -12.52 5.71
CA ILE A 342 -0.41 -12.88 6.98
C ILE A 342 1.09 -12.70 6.79
N THR A 343 1.73 -11.95 7.69
CA THR A 343 3.17 -11.78 7.69
C THR A 343 3.89 -13.09 8.09
N PRO A 344 5.16 -13.26 7.76
CA PRO A 344 5.93 -14.44 8.18
C PRO A 344 5.91 -14.68 9.70
N ASP A 345 5.75 -13.60 10.48
CA ASP A 345 5.69 -13.65 11.95
C ASP A 345 4.30 -13.97 12.49
N GLY A 346 3.29 -14.17 11.65
CA GLY A 346 1.93 -14.53 12.02
C GLY A 346 1.04 -13.35 12.43
N CYS A 347 1.28 -12.17 11.86
CA CYS A 347 0.43 -10.99 12.05
C CYS A 347 -0.50 -10.80 10.85
N TYR A 348 -1.71 -10.28 11.06
CA TYR A 348 -2.60 -9.92 9.96
C TYR A 348 -2.22 -8.55 9.40
N ASN A 349 -1.93 -8.50 8.10
CA ASN A 349 -1.61 -7.25 7.43
C ASN A 349 -2.88 -6.59 6.87
N LEU A 350 -3.17 -5.40 7.39
CA LEU A 350 -4.27 -4.57 6.91
C LEU A 350 -3.99 -3.98 5.52
N LEU A 351 -2.71 -3.81 5.18
CA LEU A 351 -2.30 -3.29 3.88
C LEU A 351 -2.38 -4.39 2.82
N LYS A 352 -3.18 -4.16 1.80
CA LYS A 352 -3.29 -5.06 0.65
C LYS A 352 -2.34 -4.64 -0.47
N ASP A 353 -2.16 -5.52 -1.46
CA ASP A 353 -1.35 -5.23 -2.64
C ASP A 353 -2.03 -4.19 -3.55
N TRP A 354 -1.27 -3.66 -4.51
CA TRP A 354 -1.83 -2.83 -5.57
C TRP A 354 -2.90 -3.59 -6.35
N LYS A 355 -3.95 -2.90 -6.73
CA LYS A 355 -5.03 -3.51 -7.53
C LYS A 355 -4.53 -4.04 -8.88
N TYR A 356 -3.56 -3.36 -9.46
CA TYR A 356 -3.05 -3.65 -10.79
C TYR A 356 -1.61 -4.12 -10.72
N SER A 357 -1.25 -5.06 -11.62
CA SER A 357 0.15 -5.39 -11.87
C SER A 357 0.75 -4.29 -12.76
N PRO A 358 1.92 -3.73 -12.41
CA PRO A 358 2.56 -2.71 -13.22
C PRO A 358 3.03 -3.26 -14.55
N ILE A 359 2.89 -2.47 -15.61
CA ILE A 359 3.41 -2.78 -16.95
C ILE A 359 4.23 -1.61 -17.49
N GLU A 360 5.26 -1.90 -18.25
CA GLU A 360 6.05 -0.88 -18.93
C GLU A 360 5.28 -0.34 -20.13
N GLY A 361 5.40 0.96 -20.38
CA GLY A 361 4.76 1.59 -21.54
C GLY A 361 4.74 3.11 -21.49
N ASP A 362 4.25 3.71 -22.55
CA ASP A 362 4.13 5.16 -22.67
C ASP A 362 3.11 5.72 -21.69
N VAL A 363 3.51 6.75 -20.93
CA VAL A 363 2.68 7.48 -19.96
C VAL A 363 2.44 8.93 -20.36
N GLN A 364 2.79 9.30 -21.59
CA GLN A 364 2.70 10.69 -22.07
C GLN A 364 1.30 11.30 -21.88
N PRO A 365 0.18 10.60 -22.12
CA PRO A 365 -1.16 11.16 -21.88
C PRO A 365 -1.40 11.58 -20.43
N TYR A 366 -0.83 10.86 -19.48
CA TYR A 366 -0.88 11.22 -18.05
C TYR A 366 0.01 12.44 -17.75
N LEU A 367 1.23 12.48 -18.28
CA LEU A 367 2.17 13.60 -18.09
C LEU A 367 1.64 14.88 -18.72
N ASP A 368 1.01 14.79 -19.89
CA ASP A 368 0.37 15.92 -20.56
C ASP A 368 -0.81 16.48 -19.74
N PHE A 369 -1.57 15.60 -19.10
CA PHE A 369 -2.62 16.02 -18.17
C PHE A 369 -2.03 16.71 -16.93
N CYS A 370 -0.97 16.19 -16.33
CA CYS A 370 -0.29 16.80 -15.19
C CYS A 370 0.31 18.16 -15.56
N LYS A 371 0.99 18.27 -16.70
CA LYS A 371 1.54 19.53 -17.21
C LYS A 371 0.46 20.59 -17.45
N TYR A 372 -0.69 20.16 -17.98
CA TYR A 372 -1.85 21.04 -18.10
C TYR A 372 -2.33 21.48 -16.72
N PHE A 373 -2.53 20.54 -15.80
CA PHE A 373 -3.11 20.81 -14.49
C PHE A 373 -2.21 21.73 -13.64
N PHE A 374 -0.88 21.54 -13.66
CA PHE A 374 0.08 22.29 -12.86
C PHE A 374 0.66 23.52 -13.56
N ARG A 375 0.10 23.97 -14.71
CA ARG A 375 0.67 25.06 -15.51
C ARG A 375 0.81 26.39 -14.77
N ASP A 376 0.00 26.64 -13.73
CA ASP A 376 0.07 27.87 -12.92
C ASP A 376 1.22 27.87 -11.89
N LEU A 377 1.80 26.69 -11.61
CA LEU A 377 2.92 26.47 -10.68
C LEU A 377 3.71 25.21 -11.10
N PRO A 378 4.47 25.25 -12.20
CA PRO A 378 5.11 24.04 -12.77
C PRO A 378 6.09 23.35 -11.81
N GLU A 379 6.74 24.08 -10.90
CA GLU A 379 7.61 23.51 -9.86
C GLU A 379 6.87 22.58 -8.89
N PHE A 380 5.56 22.76 -8.72
CA PHE A 380 4.72 21.90 -7.90
C PHE A 380 4.51 20.50 -8.53
N GLU A 381 4.56 20.40 -9.86
CA GLU A 381 4.41 19.12 -10.57
C GLU A 381 5.48 18.11 -10.16
N ASN A 382 6.75 18.54 -10.12
CA ASN A 382 7.84 17.64 -9.71
C ASN A 382 7.72 17.21 -8.24
N PHE A 383 7.34 18.13 -7.34
CA PHE A 383 7.05 17.81 -5.95
C PHE A 383 5.91 16.79 -5.84
N PHE A 384 4.80 17.01 -6.56
CA PHE A 384 3.66 16.11 -6.59
C PHE A 384 4.06 14.69 -7.04
N HIS A 385 4.81 14.59 -8.13
CA HIS A 385 5.26 13.29 -8.62
C HIS A 385 6.18 12.58 -7.64
N ASN A 386 7.10 13.27 -6.99
CA ASN A 386 7.98 12.68 -5.98
C ASN A 386 7.19 12.24 -4.74
N TRP A 387 6.21 13.05 -4.32
CA TRP A 387 5.32 12.74 -3.21
C TRP A 387 4.50 11.46 -3.45
N VAL A 388 3.95 11.28 -4.66
CA VAL A 388 3.22 10.06 -5.04
C VAL A 388 4.18 8.87 -5.16
N ALA A 389 5.34 9.05 -5.81
CA ALA A 389 6.34 7.99 -5.96
C ALA A 389 6.87 7.50 -4.62
N GLN A 390 7.02 8.39 -3.62
CA GLN A 390 7.41 8.04 -2.27
C GLN A 390 6.44 7.04 -1.62
N ILE A 391 5.12 7.26 -1.76
CA ILE A 391 4.08 6.35 -1.23
C ILE A 391 4.20 4.97 -1.86
N ILE A 392 4.51 4.92 -3.16
CA ILE A 392 4.56 3.68 -3.93
C ILE A 392 5.87 2.92 -3.69
N GLN A 393 6.99 3.62 -3.67
CA GLN A 393 8.31 2.99 -3.58
C GLN A 393 8.72 2.66 -2.15
N GLN A 394 8.32 3.49 -1.18
CA GLN A 394 8.71 3.36 0.22
C GLN A 394 7.49 3.53 1.14
N PRO A 395 6.48 2.66 1.04
CA PRO A 395 5.22 2.80 1.79
C PRO A 395 5.39 2.78 3.32
N TRP A 396 6.55 2.32 3.80
CA TRP A 396 6.94 2.38 5.23
C TRP A 396 7.43 3.75 5.70
N LYS A 397 7.61 4.71 4.78
CA LYS A 397 8.00 6.09 5.08
C LYS A 397 6.88 7.03 4.64
N LYS A 398 6.06 7.44 5.58
CA LYS A 398 4.96 8.37 5.35
C LYS A 398 5.46 9.76 4.98
N ASN A 399 4.79 10.46 4.05
CA ASN A 399 4.99 11.90 3.85
C ASN A 399 4.39 12.69 5.03
N PHE A 400 5.14 13.63 5.58
CA PHE A 400 4.64 14.57 6.60
C PHE A 400 3.86 15.74 6.02
N THR A 401 3.57 15.71 4.73
CA THR A 401 2.80 16.71 4.01
C THR A 401 1.53 16.11 3.42
N SER A 402 0.46 16.89 3.40
CA SER A 402 -0.75 16.64 2.64
C SER A 402 -0.75 17.50 1.37
N ILE A 403 -1.42 17.03 0.32
CA ILE A 403 -1.65 17.81 -0.90
C ILE A 403 -3.05 18.37 -0.89
N ILE A 404 -3.19 19.66 -1.22
CA ILE A 404 -4.45 20.37 -1.28
C ILE A 404 -4.63 21.01 -2.66
N PHE A 405 -5.66 20.60 -3.38
CA PHE A 405 -6.11 21.26 -4.61
C PHE A 405 -7.33 22.13 -4.31
N ALA A 406 -7.11 23.44 -4.20
CA ALA A 406 -8.15 24.42 -3.86
C ALA A 406 -8.41 25.36 -5.04
N SER A 407 -9.67 25.51 -5.46
CA SER A 407 -10.05 26.50 -6.48
C SER A 407 -11.58 26.61 -6.55
N SER A 408 -12.10 27.81 -6.62
CA SER A 408 -13.53 28.07 -6.89
C SER A 408 -13.99 27.63 -8.28
N LEU A 409 -13.03 27.36 -9.19
CA LEU A 409 -13.33 26.85 -10.52
C LEU A 409 -13.71 25.36 -10.46
N GLU A 410 -14.87 25.03 -10.93
CA GLU A 410 -15.36 23.64 -11.01
C GLU A 410 -15.02 22.99 -12.35
N GLY A 411 -14.84 21.67 -12.34
CA GLY A 411 -14.62 20.87 -13.56
C GLY A 411 -13.23 21.03 -14.21
N ILE A 412 -12.28 21.64 -13.52
CA ILE A 412 -10.90 21.86 -14.01
C ILE A 412 -9.95 20.68 -13.82
N GLY A 413 -10.42 19.57 -13.18
CA GLY A 413 -9.64 18.35 -13.02
C GLY A 413 -9.09 18.06 -11.62
N LYS A 414 -9.43 18.85 -10.57
CA LYS A 414 -8.95 18.65 -9.19
C LYS A 414 -9.21 17.23 -8.68
N SER A 415 -10.49 16.86 -8.57
CA SER A 415 -10.87 15.51 -8.10
C SER A 415 -10.46 14.45 -9.10
N ALA A 416 -10.50 14.74 -10.40
CA ALA A 416 -10.11 13.82 -11.46
C ALA A 416 -8.66 13.34 -11.32
N LEU A 417 -7.70 14.25 -11.08
CA LEU A 417 -6.29 13.88 -10.84
C LEU A 417 -6.13 13.09 -9.54
N ALA A 418 -6.74 13.55 -8.44
CA ALA A 418 -6.66 12.88 -7.15
C ALA A 418 -7.24 11.46 -7.21
N GLU A 419 -8.40 11.29 -7.83
CA GLU A 419 -9.08 10.01 -7.99
C GLU A 419 -8.37 9.08 -8.98
N PHE A 420 -7.72 9.63 -10.01
CA PHE A 420 -6.86 8.86 -10.91
C PHE A 420 -5.69 8.23 -10.14
N ILE A 421 -5.00 9.01 -9.29
CA ILE A 421 -3.90 8.49 -8.46
C ILE A 421 -4.40 7.41 -7.48
N ALA A 422 -5.52 7.65 -6.81
CA ALA A 422 -6.13 6.63 -5.95
C ALA A 422 -6.53 5.39 -6.75
N GLY A 423 -7.17 5.57 -7.92
CA GLY A 423 -7.58 4.50 -8.81
C GLY A 423 -6.43 3.62 -9.31
N MET A 424 -5.28 4.23 -9.61
CA MET A 424 -4.05 3.53 -9.99
C MET A 424 -3.54 2.60 -8.88
N MET A 425 -3.61 3.04 -7.61
CA MET A 425 -3.24 2.21 -6.45
C MET A 425 -4.31 1.15 -6.16
N GLY A 426 -5.56 1.41 -6.53
CA GLY A 426 -6.74 0.63 -6.22
C GLY A 426 -7.56 1.21 -5.09
N VAL A 427 -8.86 1.41 -5.35
CA VAL A 427 -9.84 1.98 -4.40
C VAL A 427 -10.78 0.89 -3.92
N GLY A 428 -11.06 0.85 -2.62
CA GLY A 428 -12.01 -0.08 -2.01
C GLY A 428 -11.57 -0.55 -0.62
N LEU A 429 -12.37 -1.41 0.00
CA LEU A 429 -12.10 -1.96 1.34
C LEU A 429 -10.74 -2.68 1.42
N ASN A 430 -10.44 -3.46 0.39
CA ASN A 430 -9.24 -4.29 0.31
C ASN A 430 -8.18 -3.70 -0.64
N CYS A 431 -8.08 -2.37 -0.69
CA CYS A 431 -7.14 -1.68 -1.55
C CYS A 431 -6.33 -0.64 -0.76
N PRO A 432 -5.10 -0.31 -1.20
CA PRO A 432 -4.24 0.67 -0.53
C PRO A 432 -4.75 2.11 -0.55
N ALA A 433 -5.70 2.44 -1.43
CA ALA A 433 -6.28 3.78 -1.49
C ALA A 433 -7.76 3.80 -1.11
N GLY A 434 -8.22 4.96 -0.62
CA GLY A 434 -9.61 5.27 -0.33
C GLY A 434 -10.01 6.62 -0.89
N ILE A 435 -11.29 6.76 -1.24
CA ILE A 435 -11.92 8.03 -1.60
C ILE A 435 -13.11 8.20 -0.67
N CYS A 436 -13.21 9.36 -0.05
CA CYS A 436 -14.29 9.63 0.90
C CYS A 436 -14.83 11.05 0.77
N GLY A 437 -16.07 11.21 1.16
CA GLY A 437 -16.70 12.52 1.31
C GLY A 437 -16.25 13.27 2.56
N PRO A 438 -16.72 14.51 2.71
CA PRO A 438 -16.23 15.43 3.73
C PRO A 438 -16.39 14.91 5.17
N ASP A 439 -17.43 14.14 5.43
CA ASP A 439 -17.76 13.73 6.81
C ASP A 439 -17.26 12.33 7.19
N GLU A 440 -16.82 11.52 6.23
CA GLU A 440 -16.54 10.09 6.49
C GLU A 440 -15.32 9.87 7.39
N ILE A 441 -14.29 10.69 7.23
CA ILE A 441 -13.08 10.61 8.08
C ILE A 441 -13.27 11.17 9.48
N PHE A 442 -14.34 11.98 9.69
CA PHE A 442 -14.65 12.62 10.97
C PHE A 442 -15.67 11.84 11.80
N LYS A 443 -16.28 10.79 11.24
CA LYS A 443 -17.21 9.93 11.96
C LYS A 443 -16.49 9.07 13.00
N GLU A 444 -17.22 8.69 14.04
CA GLU A 444 -16.73 7.74 15.03
C GLU A 444 -16.34 6.40 14.37
N LYS A 445 -17.14 5.95 13.40
CA LYS A 445 -16.85 4.78 12.56
C LYS A 445 -16.05 5.23 11.33
N ASN A 446 -14.75 4.94 11.34
CA ASN A 446 -13.77 5.43 10.37
C ASN A 446 -13.05 4.30 9.61
N ASP A 447 -13.75 3.21 9.35
CA ASP A 447 -13.22 2.02 8.65
C ASP A 447 -12.68 2.32 7.25
N VAL A 448 -13.08 3.44 6.63
CA VAL A 448 -12.50 3.97 5.38
C VAL A 448 -10.98 4.20 5.48
N LEU A 449 -10.45 4.42 6.68
CA LEU A 449 -9.01 4.63 6.92
C LEU A 449 -8.22 3.33 7.13
N SER A 450 -8.91 2.19 7.31
CA SER A 450 -8.26 0.91 7.62
C SER A 450 -7.39 0.40 6.48
N GLY A 451 -6.10 0.21 6.73
CA GLY A 451 -5.15 -0.36 5.75
C GLY A 451 -4.85 0.55 4.57
N LYS A 452 -4.99 1.88 4.70
CA LYS A 452 -4.76 2.83 3.61
C LYS A 452 -3.37 3.44 3.65
N LEU A 453 -2.80 3.63 2.46
CA LEU A 453 -1.61 4.45 2.19
C LEU A 453 -1.99 5.83 1.64
N LEU A 454 -3.09 5.92 0.89
CA LEU A 454 -3.61 7.16 0.32
C LEU A 454 -5.11 7.28 0.60
N VAL A 455 -5.53 8.45 1.07
CA VAL A 455 -6.94 8.81 1.16
C VAL A 455 -7.18 10.12 0.44
N VAL A 456 -8.08 10.10 -0.53
CA VAL A 456 -8.59 11.29 -1.21
C VAL A 456 -9.84 11.76 -0.48
N VAL A 457 -9.84 13.00 -0.02
CA VAL A 457 -10.96 13.63 0.68
C VAL A 457 -11.53 14.71 -0.21
N ASN A 458 -12.74 14.48 -0.71
CA ASN A 458 -13.45 15.46 -1.53
C ASN A 458 -14.27 16.39 -0.65
N GLU A 459 -14.10 17.71 -0.85
CA GLU A 459 -14.82 18.79 -0.18
C GLU A 459 -14.80 18.70 1.37
N PRO A 460 -13.61 18.59 2.02
CA PRO A 460 -13.55 18.59 3.47
C PRO A 460 -14.13 19.90 4.03
N SER A 461 -15.03 19.79 5.02
CA SER A 461 -15.61 20.98 5.64
C SER A 461 -14.58 21.70 6.49
N SER A 462 -14.34 22.98 6.17
CA SER A 462 -13.32 23.81 6.83
C SER A 462 -13.75 24.46 8.15
N ASP A 463 -15.06 24.49 8.43
CA ASP A 463 -15.60 25.40 9.45
C ASP A 463 -15.58 24.85 10.88
N ARG A 464 -15.31 23.54 11.04
CA ARG A 464 -15.25 22.91 12.37
C ARG A 464 -13.82 22.74 12.85
N GLU A 465 -13.50 23.36 13.97
CA GLU A 465 -12.17 23.26 14.61
C GLU A 465 -11.75 21.79 14.88
N ASP A 466 -12.71 20.94 15.23
CA ASP A 466 -12.45 19.51 15.47
C ASP A 466 -12.04 18.76 14.20
N HIS A 467 -12.60 19.12 13.05
CA HIS A 467 -12.19 18.53 11.76
C HIS A 467 -10.75 18.92 11.40
N GLN A 468 -10.36 20.17 11.66
CA GLN A 468 -8.99 20.63 11.46
C GLN A 468 -7.98 19.88 12.35
N LYS A 469 -8.34 19.65 13.61
CA LYS A 469 -7.52 18.86 14.55
C LYS A 469 -7.37 17.42 14.06
N THR A 470 -8.45 16.82 13.57
CA THR A 470 -8.44 15.46 13.02
C THR A 470 -7.55 15.35 11.80
N LEU A 471 -7.64 16.26 10.83
CA LEU A 471 -6.76 16.30 9.66
C LEU A 471 -5.29 16.46 10.04
N LYS A 472 -4.99 17.40 10.95
CA LYS A 472 -3.63 17.60 11.48
C LYS A 472 -3.11 16.33 12.15
N HIS A 473 -3.93 15.65 12.95
CA HIS A 473 -3.58 14.40 13.59
C HIS A 473 -3.30 13.29 12.55
N LEU A 474 -4.15 13.14 11.52
CA LEU A 474 -3.95 12.16 10.47
C LEU A 474 -2.64 12.38 9.70
N VAL A 475 -2.25 13.64 9.46
CA VAL A 475 -0.98 13.94 8.78
C VAL A 475 0.24 13.64 9.65
N THR A 476 0.18 13.87 10.97
CA THR A 476 1.37 13.90 11.83
C THR A 476 1.50 12.78 12.85
N SER A 477 0.42 12.07 13.14
CA SER A 477 0.45 11.00 14.13
C SER A 477 1.03 9.71 13.56
N ASP A 478 1.83 9.01 14.36
CA ASP A 478 2.37 7.70 14.04
C ASP A 478 1.34 6.57 14.20
N PHE A 479 0.28 6.82 14.95
CA PHE A 479 -0.78 5.85 15.22
C PHE A 479 -2.16 6.47 15.06
N ILE A 480 -3.11 5.65 14.63
CA ILE A 480 -4.54 6.00 14.54
C ILE A 480 -5.41 4.92 15.17
N ASN A 481 -6.54 5.33 15.70
CA ASN A 481 -7.58 4.42 16.16
C ASN A 481 -8.57 4.16 15.04
N ILE A 482 -8.79 2.91 14.71
CA ILE A 482 -9.80 2.45 13.76
C ILE A 482 -10.97 1.86 14.54
N ASP A 483 -12.16 2.34 14.26
CA ASP A 483 -13.41 1.81 14.79
C ASP A 483 -14.28 1.33 13.62
N LYS A 484 -14.30 0.02 13.38
CA LYS A 484 -15.04 -0.60 12.26
C LYS A 484 -16.52 -0.73 12.61
N LYS A 485 -17.38 -0.40 11.65
CA LYS A 485 -18.82 -0.67 11.78
C LYS A 485 -19.05 -2.18 11.90
N TYR A 486 -19.64 -2.60 13.02
CA TYR A 486 -19.88 -4.02 13.36
C TYR A 486 -18.62 -4.87 13.53
N GLY A 487 -17.43 -4.29 13.61
CA GLY A 487 -16.15 -4.96 13.71
C GLY A 487 -15.38 -4.60 14.99
N LEU A 488 -14.10 -4.98 15.00
CA LEU A 488 -13.17 -4.69 16.09
C LEU A 488 -12.72 -3.23 16.06
N LYS A 489 -12.56 -2.67 17.27
CA LYS A 489 -11.83 -1.41 17.48
C LYS A 489 -10.36 -1.73 17.79
N TYR A 490 -9.44 -1.09 17.09
CA TYR A 490 -8.01 -1.29 17.29
C TYR A 490 -7.19 -0.05 16.97
N THR A 491 -5.99 0.01 17.54
CA THR A 491 -4.98 1.01 17.19
C THR A 491 -4.01 0.40 16.19
N THR A 492 -3.67 1.14 15.13
CA THR A 492 -2.74 0.72 14.09
C THR A 492 -1.75 1.83 13.76
N ARG A 493 -0.61 1.49 13.18
CA ARG A 493 0.32 2.46 12.64
C ARG A 493 -0.32 3.27 11.51
N ASN A 494 0.06 4.52 11.40
CA ASN A 494 -0.50 5.46 10.46
C ASN A 494 0.46 5.73 9.30
N TYR A 495 0.20 5.12 8.15
CA TYR A 495 0.92 5.37 6.91
C TYR A 495 0.09 6.16 5.89
N ILE A 496 -1.03 6.74 6.33
CA ILE A 496 -1.99 7.45 5.46
C ILE A 496 -1.39 8.77 4.98
N ASN A 497 -1.41 8.96 3.67
CA ASN A 497 -1.15 10.22 3.01
C ASN A 497 -2.47 10.80 2.50
N LEU A 498 -2.63 12.13 2.53
CA LEU A 498 -3.88 12.80 2.17
C LEU A 498 -3.74 13.64 0.92
N ILE A 499 -4.67 13.48 -0.03
CA ILE A 499 -4.97 14.47 -1.06
C ILE A 499 -6.36 15.02 -0.77
N MET A 500 -6.49 16.32 -0.66
CA MET A 500 -7.75 17.02 -0.42
C MET A 500 -8.11 17.87 -1.62
N THR A 501 -9.36 17.84 -2.04
CA THR A 501 -9.87 18.70 -3.14
C THR A 501 -11.01 19.55 -2.62
N THR A 502 -11.01 20.84 -2.94
CA THR A 502 -12.07 21.73 -2.50
C THR A 502 -12.40 22.83 -3.52
N ASN A 503 -13.67 23.26 -3.53
CA ASN A 503 -14.14 24.44 -4.22
C ASN A 503 -14.06 25.72 -3.34
N ALA A 504 -13.81 25.55 -2.04
CA ALA A 504 -13.53 26.67 -1.15
C ALA A 504 -12.12 27.24 -1.41
N ALA A 505 -11.92 28.49 -1.03
CA ALA A 505 -10.62 29.15 -1.14
C ALA A 505 -9.54 28.50 -0.24
N TYR A 506 -9.95 27.76 0.79
CA TYR A 506 -9.05 27.02 1.70
C TYR A 506 -9.78 25.84 2.30
N VAL A 507 -9.02 24.81 2.71
CA VAL A 507 -9.54 23.60 3.39
C VAL A 507 -9.48 23.72 4.90
N THR A 508 -8.45 24.38 5.43
CA THR A 508 -8.19 24.52 6.87
C THR A 508 -7.67 25.93 7.15
N LYS A 509 -7.91 26.44 8.38
CA LYS A 509 -7.21 27.64 8.85
C LYS A 509 -5.71 27.40 8.85
N MET A 510 -4.98 28.22 8.13
CA MET A 510 -3.56 28.07 7.91
C MET A 510 -2.78 29.19 8.57
N SER A 511 -1.64 28.86 9.16
CA SER A 511 -0.66 29.86 9.59
C SER A 511 0.45 29.99 8.56
N LYS A 512 1.12 31.14 8.49
CA LYS A 512 2.32 31.34 7.65
C LYS A 512 3.38 30.24 7.86
N ASN A 513 3.42 29.68 9.06
CA ASN A 513 4.38 28.64 9.43
C ASN A 513 3.83 27.20 9.22
N SER A 514 2.71 27.02 8.49
CA SER A 514 2.22 25.69 8.17
C SER A 514 3.19 24.98 7.24
N ARG A 515 3.90 23.97 7.76
CA ARG A 515 4.89 23.17 7.02
C ARG A 515 4.34 21.86 6.46
N ARG A 516 3.02 21.61 6.65
CA ARG A 516 2.40 20.31 6.35
C ARG A 516 1.56 20.31 5.09
N ASP A 517 1.10 21.49 4.67
CA ASP A 517 0.09 21.61 3.63
C ASP A 517 0.75 22.11 2.34
N ALA A 518 0.87 21.23 1.35
CA ALA A 518 1.31 21.56 0.00
C ALA A 518 0.09 21.96 -0.83
N ILE A 519 -0.02 23.24 -1.16
CA ILE A 519 -1.21 23.83 -1.76
C ILE A 519 -0.99 24.15 -3.21
N TYR A 520 -1.91 23.73 -4.04
CA TYR A 520 -2.01 24.15 -5.43
C TYR A 520 -3.38 24.77 -5.70
N MET A 521 -3.37 26.01 -6.23
CA MET A 521 -4.56 26.81 -6.52
C MET A 521 -4.58 27.19 -8.01
N PRO A 522 -5.12 26.34 -8.90
CA PRO A 522 -5.19 26.66 -10.32
C PRO A 522 -6.15 27.82 -10.57
N LYS A 523 -5.72 28.79 -11.37
CA LYS A 523 -6.46 30.01 -11.70
C LYS A 523 -6.74 30.17 -13.20
N THR A 524 -5.85 29.67 -14.05
CA THR A 524 -5.92 29.85 -15.50
C THR A 524 -6.59 28.69 -16.22
N LEU A 525 -6.98 27.62 -15.48
CA LEU A 525 -7.64 26.46 -16.03
C LEU A 525 -9.11 26.77 -16.34
N THR A 526 -9.63 26.19 -17.41
CA THR A 526 -11.04 26.29 -17.78
C THR A 526 -11.75 24.94 -17.63
N ARG A 527 -13.06 24.99 -17.38
CA ARG A 527 -13.88 23.79 -17.27
C ARG A 527 -13.90 22.96 -18.58
N GLU A 528 -14.01 23.62 -19.71
CA GLU A 528 -14.07 22.97 -21.02
C GLU A 528 -12.77 22.20 -21.32
N GLU A 529 -11.62 22.86 -21.14
CA GLU A 529 -10.32 22.26 -21.35
C GLU A 529 -10.07 21.10 -20.36
N GLY A 530 -10.40 21.29 -19.08
CA GLY A 530 -10.28 20.28 -18.04
C GLY A 530 -11.10 19.04 -18.34
N MET A 531 -12.36 19.19 -18.72
CA MET A 531 -13.25 18.08 -19.08
C MET A 531 -12.75 17.31 -20.32
N LEU A 532 -12.29 18.03 -21.35
CA LEU A 532 -11.77 17.41 -22.57
C LEU A 532 -10.53 16.55 -22.26
N ARG A 533 -9.57 17.11 -21.54
CA ARG A 533 -8.33 16.42 -21.19
C ARG A 533 -8.55 15.25 -20.24
N TYR A 534 -9.46 15.39 -19.28
CA TYR A 534 -9.81 14.30 -18.38
C TYR A 534 -10.46 13.11 -19.11
N LYS A 535 -11.40 13.39 -20.02
CA LYS A 535 -12.02 12.33 -20.83
C LYS A 535 -11.00 11.57 -21.67
N ALA A 536 -10.01 12.29 -22.23
CA ALA A 536 -8.93 11.67 -22.99
C ALA A 536 -8.05 10.79 -22.08
N LEU A 537 -7.68 11.28 -20.89
CA LEU A 537 -6.93 10.50 -19.89
C LEU A 537 -7.70 9.26 -19.44
N GLU A 538 -8.99 9.39 -19.13
CA GLU A 538 -9.84 8.28 -18.70
C GLU A 538 -9.98 7.21 -19.79
N ALA A 539 -10.21 7.62 -21.03
CA ALA A 539 -10.27 6.70 -22.17
C ALA A 539 -8.95 5.96 -22.37
N TRP A 540 -7.83 6.66 -22.36
CA TRP A 540 -6.51 6.04 -22.44
C TRP A 540 -6.25 5.08 -21.26
N ALA A 541 -6.57 5.51 -20.03
CA ALA A 541 -6.40 4.67 -18.85
C ALA A 541 -7.20 3.36 -18.93
N LYS A 542 -8.42 3.44 -19.48
CA LYS A 542 -9.33 2.29 -19.60
C LYS A 542 -8.94 1.35 -20.74
N PHE A 543 -8.59 1.87 -21.91
CA PHE A 543 -8.41 1.07 -23.13
C PHE A 543 -6.95 0.68 -23.39
N GLU A 544 -6.00 1.39 -22.83
CA GLU A 544 -4.57 1.18 -23.03
C GLU A 544 -3.80 0.82 -21.75
N HIS A 545 -4.50 0.34 -20.73
CA HIS A 545 -3.87 -0.04 -19.45
C HIS A 545 -3.12 1.11 -18.74
N GLY A 546 -3.60 2.35 -18.89
CA GLY A 546 -2.89 3.52 -18.38
C GLY A 546 -2.59 3.49 -16.89
N ASN A 547 -3.52 3.00 -16.05
CA ASN A 547 -3.28 2.85 -14.61
C ASN A 547 -2.07 1.96 -14.30
N GLN A 548 -1.89 0.86 -15.06
CA GLN A 548 -0.78 -0.07 -14.89
C GLN A 548 0.55 0.55 -15.34
N LYS A 549 0.52 1.30 -16.46
CA LYS A 549 1.69 2.01 -16.98
C LYS A 549 2.14 3.13 -16.04
N VAL A 550 1.20 3.93 -15.51
CA VAL A 550 1.52 5.02 -14.57
C VAL A 550 2.02 4.46 -13.23
N LEU A 551 1.45 3.36 -12.75
CA LEU A 551 1.96 2.67 -11.55
C LEU A 551 3.42 2.24 -11.76
N ASN A 552 3.75 1.61 -12.90
CA ASN A 552 5.12 1.22 -13.24
C ASN A 552 6.05 2.45 -13.32
N TRP A 553 5.60 3.53 -13.95
CA TRP A 553 6.37 4.76 -14.06
C TRP A 553 6.72 5.34 -12.68
N TYR A 554 5.78 5.38 -11.74
CA TYR A 554 6.03 5.81 -10.37
C TYR A 554 6.97 4.86 -9.61
N MET A 555 6.87 3.56 -9.83
CA MET A 555 7.77 2.57 -9.23
C MET A 555 9.22 2.72 -9.70
N CYS A 556 9.42 3.20 -10.93
CA CYS A 556 10.73 3.37 -11.54
C CYS A 556 11.25 4.82 -11.44
N ARG A 557 10.46 5.76 -10.94
CA ARG A 557 10.86 7.17 -10.86
C ARG A 557 12.02 7.36 -9.89
N ASP A 558 13.03 8.13 -10.33
CA ASP A 558 14.07 8.61 -9.45
C ASP A 558 13.51 9.68 -8.50
N LEU A 559 13.65 9.46 -7.20
CA LEU A 559 13.20 10.41 -6.17
C LEU A 559 14.15 11.59 -5.99
N GLY A 560 15.37 11.54 -6.57
CA GLY A 560 16.27 12.69 -6.65
C GLY A 560 16.60 13.36 -5.31
N GLY A 561 16.69 12.61 -4.22
CA GLY A 561 16.92 13.16 -2.87
C GLY A 561 15.66 13.70 -2.18
N TYR A 562 14.46 13.44 -2.71
CA TYR A 562 13.20 13.75 -2.04
C TYR A 562 13.16 13.12 -0.65
N ASN A 563 12.89 13.93 0.38
CA ASN A 563 12.76 13.47 1.75
C ASN A 563 11.30 13.67 2.22
N PRO A 564 10.58 12.60 2.58
CA PRO A 564 9.17 12.67 2.97
C PRO A 564 8.92 13.46 4.28
N THR A 565 9.98 13.75 5.06
CA THR A 565 9.88 14.52 6.31
C THR A 565 10.08 16.03 6.11
N ASP A 566 10.45 16.45 4.90
CA ASP A 566 10.63 17.86 4.60
C ASP A 566 9.32 18.64 4.66
N SER A 567 9.43 19.92 4.89
CA SER A 567 8.29 20.85 4.87
C SER A 567 7.69 20.92 3.47
N ALA A 568 6.38 21.19 3.41
CA ALA A 568 5.71 21.51 2.16
C ALA A 568 6.42 22.70 1.46
N PRO A 569 6.49 22.69 0.11
CA PRO A 569 7.15 23.74 -0.62
C PRO A 569 6.48 25.09 -0.35
N GLU A 570 7.30 26.11 -0.14
CA GLU A 570 6.83 27.50 -0.11
C GLU A 570 6.42 27.94 -1.52
N SER A 571 5.27 28.55 -1.64
CA SER A 571 4.74 28.98 -2.93
C SER A 571 3.80 30.17 -2.79
N LYS A 572 3.65 30.93 -3.90
CA LYS A 572 2.64 32.00 -3.96
C LYS A 572 1.22 31.51 -3.68
N HIS A 573 0.90 30.27 -4.04
CA HIS A 573 -0.41 29.67 -3.78
C HIS A 573 -0.62 29.40 -2.29
N LYS A 574 0.43 29.01 -1.57
CA LYS A 574 0.39 28.86 -0.11
C LYS A 574 0.19 30.20 0.58
N ASP A 575 0.92 31.25 0.17
CA ASP A 575 0.78 32.59 0.73
C ASP A 575 -0.65 33.14 0.56
N GLU A 576 -1.23 32.92 -0.61
CA GLU A 576 -2.62 33.30 -0.87
C GLU A 576 -3.62 32.51 -0.02
N ALA A 577 -3.46 31.19 0.08
CA ALA A 577 -4.32 30.36 0.91
C ALA A 577 -4.24 30.78 2.39
N VAL A 578 -3.05 31.14 2.88
CA VAL A 578 -2.88 31.69 4.24
C VAL A 578 -3.67 32.98 4.40
N LYS A 579 -3.55 33.92 3.47
CA LYS A 579 -4.32 35.17 3.51
C LYS A 579 -5.83 34.92 3.50
N MET A 580 -6.31 34.04 2.63
CA MET A 580 -7.73 33.72 2.50
C MET A 580 -8.27 32.91 3.71
N SER A 581 -7.42 32.21 4.46
CA SER A 581 -7.80 31.40 5.61
C SER A 581 -7.82 32.16 6.94
N GLN A 582 -7.30 33.39 6.96
CA GLN A 582 -7.38 34.25 8.13
C GLN A 582 -8.85 34.53 8.43
N SER A 583 -9.22 34.50 9.71
CA SER A 583 -10.55 34.98 10.08
C SER A 583 -10.58 36.51 9.88
N SER A 584 -11.74 37.01 9.54
CA SER A 584 -11.90 38.48 9.45
C SER A 584 -11.51 39.24 10.73
N ILE A 585 -11.48 38.55 11.89
CA ILE A 585 -10.95 39.10 13.14
C ILE A 585 -9.41 39.09 13.15
N GLU A 586 -8.77 38.09 12.56
CA GLU A 586 -7.31 38.00 12.42
C GLU A 586 -6.82 39.03 11.40
N ASP A 587 -7.53 39.23 10.28
CA ASP A 587 -7.25 40.29 9.31
C ASP A 587 -7.34 41.68 9.95
N PHE A 588 -8.41 41.88 10.74
CA PHE A 588 -8.55 43.13 11.49
C PHE A 588 -7.45 43.29 12.54
N ALA A 589 -7.01 42.22 13.21
CA ALA A 589 -5.91 42.31 14.16
C ALA A 589 -4.58 42.66 13.51
N ASP A 590 -4.29 42.15 12.29
CA ASP A 590 -3.12 42.51 11.51
C ASP A 590 -3.19 43.98 11.07
N GLU A 591 -4.32 44.42 10.56
CA GLU A 591 -4.53 45.83 10.12
C GLU A 591 -4.47 46.81 11.31
N LEU A 592 -5.03 46.42 12.47
CA LEU A 592 -4.92 47.17 13.71
C LEU A 592 -3.47 47.26 14.22
N TYR A 593 -2.70 46.17 14.07
CA TYR A 593 -1.28 46.17 14.43
C TYR A 593 -0.48 47.16 13.60
N ASP A 594 -0.67 47.10 12.27
CA ASP A 594 0.01 48.01 11.35
C ASP A 594 -0.39 49.48 11.59
N LEU A 595 -1.67 49.73 11.85
CA LEU A 595 -2.19 51.05 12.17
C LEU A 595 -1.58 51.61 13.48
N ILE A 596 -1.54 50.80 14.54
CA ILE A 596 -0.93 51.18 15.82
C ILE A 596 0.57 51.47 15.66
N ASN A 597 1.25 50.67 14.85
CA ASN A 597 2.68 50.81 14.63
C ASN A 597 3.01 52.09 13.82
N ASN A 598 2.24 52.32 12.78
CA ASN A 598 2.51 53.43 11.83
C ASN A 598 2.01 54.79 12.35
N GLU A 599 0.87 54.82 13.03
CA GLU A 599 0.26 56.13 13.45
C GLU A 599 0.44 56.42 14.94
N LEU A 600 0.70 55.43 15.81
CA LEU A 600 0.71 55.59 17.25
C LEU A 600 2.02 55.11 17.91
N SER A 601 3.11 55.03 17.15
CA SER A 601 4.43 54.58 17.65
C SER A 601 4.39 53.27 18.44
N GLY A 602 3.51 52.37 18.02
CA GLY A 602 3.43 50.99 18.55
C GLY A 602 2.57 50.79 19.79
N ILE A 603 1.81 51.78 20.28
CA ILE A 603 0.93 51.61 21.42
C ILE A 603 -0.39 52.37 21.27
N ALA A 604 -1.51 51.74 21.61
CA ALA A 604 -2.85 52.32 21.60
C ALA A 604 -3.70 51.86 22.79
N ALA A 605 -4.68 52.67 23.19
CA ALA A 605 -5.62 52.35 24.25
C ALA A 605 -7.07 52.55 23.79
N PHE A 606 -7.80 51.48 23.60
CA PHE A 606 -9.17 51.48 23.09
C PHE A 606 -10.20 51.14 24.14
N ARG A 607 -11.34 51.84 24.10
CA ARG A 607 -12.58 51.30 24.69
C ARG A 607 -13.14 50.19 23.81
N PRO A 608 -13.80 49.12 24.33
CA PRO A 608 -14.40 48.08 23.52
C PRO A 608 -15.29 48.60 22.39
N ALA A 609 -16.11 49.60 22.64
CA ALA A 609 -16.97 50.20 21.62
C ALA A 609 -16.20 50.89 20.48
N GLN A 610 -15.03 51.47 20.74
CA GLN A 610 -14.20 52.09 19.69
C GLN A 610 -13.61 51.04 18.76
N ILE A 611 -13.30 49.85 19.27
CA ILE A 611 -12.81 48.74 18.50
C ILE A 611 -13.86 48.23 17.54
N GLU A 612 -15.12 48.09 17.98
CA GLU A 612 -16.22 47.61 17.10
C GLU A 612 -16.45 48.59 15.93
N VAL A 613 -16.48 49.87 16.22
CA VAL A 613 -16.68 50.89 15.18
C VAL A 613 -15.49 50.96 14.20
N LEU A 614 -14.27 50.84 14.70
CA LEU A 614 -13.07 50.82 13.90
C LEU A 614 -12.99 49.56 13.01
N ALA A 615 -13.37 48.41 13.56
CA ALA A 615 -13.44 47.17 12.81
C ALA A 615 -14.45 47.25 11.66
N GLU A 616 -15.64 47.78 11.93
CA GLU A 616 -16.66 47.98 10.87
C GLU A 616 -16.18 48.95 9.78
N SER A 617 -15.46 50.01 10.16
CA SER A 617 -14.95 51.00 9.21
C SER A 617 -13.81 50.44 8.34
N LEU A 618 -12.84 49.72 8.92
CA LEU A 618 -11.65 49.25 8.21
C LEU A 618 -11.90 47.96 7.43
N THR A 619 -12.66 47.03 8.00
CA THR A 619 -12.80 45.66 7.43
C THR A 619 -14.25 45.26 7.14
N GLY A 620 -15.24 46.10 7.44
CA GLY A 620 -16.65 45.79 7.31
C GLY A 620 -17.19 44.80 8.36
N LEU A 621 -16.39 44.45 9.36
CA LEU A 621 -16.74 43.50 10.40
C LEU A 621 -17.71 44.09 11.43
N LYS A 622 -18.90 43.49 11.53
CA LYS A 622 -19.90 43.84 12.56
C LYS A 622 -19.78 42.90 13.75
N HIS A 623 -20.03 43.44 14.96
CA HIS A 623 -20.08 42.71 16.23
C HIS A 623 -18.78 41.99 16.64
N VAL A 624 -17.65 42.67 16.53
CA VAL A 624 -16.34 42.12 16.93
C VAL A 624 -16.32 41.98 18.48
N LYS A 625 -16.26 40.72 18.96
CA LYS A 625 -16.11 40.48 20.41
C LYS A 625 -14.69 40.86 20.85
N ALA A 626 -14.58 41.81 21.79
CA ALA A 626 -13.28 42.29 22.29
C ALA A 626 -12.33 41.15 22.73
N LYS A 627 -12.83 40.09 23.37
CA LYS A 627 -12.02 38.92 23.75
C LYS A 627 -11.41 38.17 22.56
N ALA A 628 -12.14 38.06 21.44
CA ALA A 628 -11.65 37.41 20.27
C ALA A 628 -10.53 38.23 19.56
N LEU A 629 -10.70 39.55 19.52
CA LEU A 629 -9.66 40.45 19.03
C LEU A 629 -8.42 40.42 19.93
N VAL A 630 -8.59 40.48 21.27
CA VAL A 630 -7.45 40.34 22.19
C VAL A 630 -6.67 39.06 21.94
N TYR A 631 -7.36 37.95 21.73
CA TYR A 631 -6.70 36.68 21.39
C TYR A 631 -5.97 36.73 20.04
N ALA A 632 -6.59 37.28 19.00
CA ALA A 632 -5.97 37.42 17.69
C ALA A 632 -4.74 38.34 17.76
N PHE A 633 -4.87 39.53 18.35
CA PHE A 633 -3.78 40.48 18.49
C PHE A 633 -2.64 39.98 19.37
N SER A 634 -2.92 39.16 20.40
CA SER A 634 -1.88 38.60 21.27
C SER A 634 -0.90 37.67 20.58
N LYS A 635 -1.22 37.19 19.37
CA LYS A 635 -0.30 36.45 18.50
C LYS A 635 0.73 37.37 17.86
N LEU A 636 0.40 38.64 17.66
CA LEU A 636 1.20 39.64 16.96
C LEU A 636 1.98 40.52 17.96
N GLY A 637 1.32 40.96 19.03
CA GLY A 637 1.84 41.88 20.03
C GLY A 637 1.41 41.50 21.46
N GLN A 638 1.30 42.50 22.32
CA GLN A 638 0.85 42.33 23.72
C GLN A 638 -0.43 43.12 23.95
N VAL A 639 -1.33 42.61 24.79
CA VAL A 639 -2.54 43.30 25.18
C VAL A 639 -2.69 43.28 26.71
N ASP A 640 -2.89 44.45 27.32
CA ASP A 640 -3.31 44.60 28.70
C ASP A 640 -4.78 45.06 28.74
N MET A 641 -5.64 44.22 29.33
CA MET A 641 -7.07 44.50 29.43
C MET A 641 -7.45 45.37 30.66
N ASN A 642 -6.48 45.74 31.48
CA ASN A 642 -6.70 46.42 32.77
C ASN A 642 -6.19 47.85 32.83
N GLY A 643 -5.94 48.47 31.66
CA GLY A 643 -5.57 49.88 31.62
C GLY A 643 -6.66 50.79 32.19
N ILE A 644 -6.29 51.69 33.07
CA ILE A 644 -7.22 52.64 33.75
C ILE A 644 -6.73 54.07 33.51
N ALA A 645 -7.63 54.92 33.04
CA ALA A 645 -7.38 56.35 32.95
C ALA A 645 -8.59 57.17 33.44
N LYS A 646 -8.32 58.36 33.95
CA LYS A 646 -9.36 59.31 34.35
C LYS A 646 -9.55 60.32 33.21
N ILE A 647 -10.72 60.27 32.57
CA ILE A 647 -11.08 61.18 31.44
C ILE A 647 -12.32 61.96 31.89
N ASP A 648 -12.23 63.27 31.82
CA ASP A 648 -13.30 64.20 32.18
C ASP A 648 -13.85 63.92 33.61
N GLY A 649 -12.95 63.58 34.53
CA GLY A 649 -13.29 63.28 35.90
C GLY A 649 -13.80 61.87 36.17
N VAL A 650 -14.05 61.05 35.14
CA VAL A 650 -14.59 59.68 35.22
C VAL A 650 -13.49 58.65 35.02
N THR A 651 -13.38 57.70 35.94
CA THR A 651 -12.43 56.56 35.81
C THR A 651 -12.95 55.59 34.78
N THR A 652 -12.21 55.37 33.73
CA THR A 652 -12.60 54.51 32.61
C THR A 652 -11.56 53.43 32.34
N ARG A 653 -12.01 52.22 32.03
CA ARG A 653 -11.15 51.09 31.64
C ARG A 653 -10.91 51.08 30.12
N PHE A 654 -9.68 50.70 29.72
CA PHE A 654 -9.23 50.55 28.36
C PHE A 654 -8.51 49.23 28.19
N HIS A 655 -8.55 48.70 26.94
CA HIS A 655 -7.63 47.63 26.50
C HIS A 655 -6.44 48.35 25.84
N VAL A 656 -5.24 48.11 26.34
CA VAL A 656 -3.99 48.68 25.81
C VAL A 656 -3.32 47.66 24.92
N TYR A 657 -3.18 48.01 23.64
CA TYR A 657 -2.56 47.19 22.63
C TYR A 657 -1.14 47.70 22.33
N ARG A 658 -0.17 46.78 22.27
CA ARG A 658 1.24 47.10 22.09
C ARG A 658 1.84 46.21 20.99
N THR A 659 2.49 46.81 19.98
CA THR A 659 3.25 46.10 18.95
C THR A 659 4.62 45.69 19.49
N LYS A 660 5.33 44.80 18.77
CA LYS A 660 6.68 44.35 19.11
C LYS A 660 7.72 45.45 18.91
N GLU A 661 7.44 46.37 18.01
CA GLU A 661 8.30 47.50 17.64
C GLU A 661 8.19 48.70 18.60
N CYS A 662 7.23 48.65 19.57
CA CYS A 662 7.06 49.65 20.55
C CYS A 662 8.30 49.82 21.43
N GLY A 663 8.98 50.95 21.30
CA GLY A 663 10.21 51.30 22.03
C GLY A 663 9.99 51.78 23.48
N TYR A 664 8.73 51.96 23.96
CA TYR A 664 8.43 52.55 25.28
C TYR A 664 8.26 51.48 26.34
N ASN A 665 8.78 51.76 27.55
CA ASN A 665 8.59 50.94 28.71
C ASN A 665 7.21 51.20 29.33
N PHE A 666 6.43 50.19 29.62
CA PHE A 666 5.03 50.29 30.09
C PHE A 666 4.88 51.12 31.40
N LYS A 667 5.97 51.24 32.19
CA LYS A 667 6.00 51.95 33.47
C LYS A 667 6.11 53.47 33.31
N ASP A 668 6.52 53.95 32.14
CA ASP A 668 6.84 55.39 31.92
C ASP A 668 5.73 56.13 31.17
N LEU A 669 4.63 55.43 30.81
CA LEU A 669 3.59 55.98 29.94
C LEU A 669 2.40 56.54 30.72
N LYS A 670 2.06 57.77 30.46
CA LYS A 670 0.80 58.37 30.92
C LYS A 670 -0.34 57.88 30.04
N ILE A 671 -1.13 56.91 30.51
CA ILE A 671 -2.27 56.31 29.79
C ILE A 671 -3.21 57.36 29.18
N GLY A 672 -3.38 58.54 29.83
CA GLY A 672 -4.19 59.64 29.31
C GLY A 672 -3.72 60.24 27.95
N GLU A 673 -2.40 60.29 27.75
CA GLU A 673 -1.83 60.77 26.48
C GLU A 673 -2.07 59.75 25.37
N ILE A 674 -1.91 58.44 25.65
CA ILE A 674 -2.17 57.35 24.70
C ILE A 674 -3.66 57.32 24.32
N VAL A 675 -4.56 57.48 25.25
CA VAL A 675 -6.01 57.55 25.02
C VAL A 675 -6.37 58.70 24.09
N THR A 676 -5.75 59.87 24.29
CA THR A 676 -5.99 61.04 23.45
C THR A 676 -5.48 60.82 22.03
N ALA A 677 -4.26 60.31 21.88
CA ALA A 677 -3.70 59.94 20.57
C ALA A 677 -4.55 58.87 19.83
N THR A 678 -4.95 57.84 20.56
CA THR A 678 -5.84 56.79 20.02
C THR A 678 -7.19 57.35 19.55
N LYS A 679 -7.80 58.23 20.34
CA LYS A 679 -9.06 58.89 20.00
C LYS A 679 -8.94 59.72 18.71
N ASN A 680 -7.85 60.45 18.55
CA ASN A 680 -7.60 61.26 17.37
C ASN A 680 -7.42 60.38 16.12
N MET A 681 -6.70 59.26 16.22
CA MET A 681 -6.53 58.29 15.14
C MET A 681 -7.87 57.69 14.75
N VAL A 682 -8.68 57.21 15.75
CA VAL A 682 -10.01 56.65 15.48
C VAL A 682 -10.92 57.65 14.76
N ASN A 683 -10.95 58.88 15.25
CA ASN A 683 -11.75 59.95 14.60
C ASN A 683 -11.31 60.22 13.15
N LYS A 684 -10.02 60.22 12.89
CA LYS A 684 -9.45 60.36 11.53
C LYS A 684 -9.93 59.24 10.57
N HIS A 685 -9.93 57.98 11.02
CA HIS A 685 -10.36 56.85 10.23
C HIS A 685 -11.89 56.70 10.11
N LEU A 686 -12.65 57.32 10.98
CA LEU A 686 -14.11 57.34 10.91
C LEU A 686 -14.67 58.58 10.17
N ASN A 687 -13.81 59.46 9.60
CA ASN A 687 -14.22 60.72 8.97
C ASN A 687 -15.13 61.58 9.86
N VAL A 688 -14.98 61.50 11.16
CA VAL A 688 -15.67 62.32 12.13
C VAL A 688 -14.71 63.45 12.47
N GLY A 689 -14.81 64.56 11.73
CA GLY A 689 -14.10 65.81 11.98
C GLY A 689 -14.62 66.56 13.20
#